data_d7564e6343e6457c0e1a88c38217e34b
#
_entry.id   d7564e6343e6457c0e1a88c38217e34b
#
_cell.length_a   1.000
_cell.length_b   1.000
_cell.length_c   1.000
_cell.angle_alpha   90.00
_cell.angle_beta   90.00
_cell.angle_gamma   90.00
#
_symmetry.space_group_name_H-M   'P 1'
#
loop_
_entity.id
_entity.type
_entity.pdbx_description
1 polymer ?
#
loop_
_entity_poly.entity_id
_entity_poly.type
_entity_poly.pdbx_seq_one_letter_code
_entity_poly.pdbx_strand_id
1 'polypeptide(L)'
;MVVMDTLDSKLNEFYAGKVVRKDLTKSIKEGANVPSYVLEYLLGMYCATDNEEDIERGVAMVKQVLANNFVRPDEAEKIKSKIRERGQYKIIDKVSAQLNERNDCYEGQIFNINISRLHIDDSYIKKYEKLLCGGIWCIIDMEYNYDENTKSSPFQIVSLKPIQMPATDLDEYIDNRKHFTLDEWIEVICRSVGMEPTNLDEQTRWHLVARMIPFVENNYNICELGPRGTGKSYVYDELSPYSILISGGQTTVANLFYNMGRRTVGLVGTWDVVAFDEVAGINMKDKDGIQIMKGYMANGSFSRGKESINANASMVFVGNINGSIENLVKVSHLLSPFPKDMIDTAFFDRFHHYLPGWEIPKMRPEYFTDAYGFISDYFSECLREMRKRSFSDAIQKYFRLGKDLNQRDVIAVKKTVSGLLKLLFPDGNFGKEDVRLCLEYALVGRRRIKEQLKKIGGLEFYDVHFSYIDLEDEEERYVSTPENGGSTLIPEGNLQAGSLYSIAHQPGDGNLGLVRLDLQVMPGNGKFTHTGFGGGSKISDELKEAVNYCRSNLGRISQSAKFSDCELHMKATDINGIGTLEGLELGVFISLVSGITGRSIQPQMCVLGSMSIGGTIIPTNDLAGALQIAHDAGAKRILIPVADMMQYSKVPADLISKFSLEVYSDPVDAAFKALGIK
;
A
#
# COMPACT_ATOMS: atom_id res chain seq x y z
N MET A 1 -24.75 -3.84 -28.76
CA MET A 1 -23.67 -4.38 -29.60
C MET A 1 -22.37 -3.75 -29.07
N VAL A 2 -21.54 -4.53 -28.43
CA VAL A 2 -20.20 -4.06 -28.02
C VAL A 2 -19.38 -3.95 -29.30
N VAL A 3 -18.93 -2.76 -29.65
CA VAL A 3 -18.11 -2.54 -30.84
C VAL A 3 -16.69 -2.98 -30.46
N MET A 4 -16.16 -4.00 -31.13
CA MET A 4 -14.78 -4.42 -30.97
C MET A 4 -13.84 -3.27 -31.33
N ASP A 5 -12.94 -2.95 -30.44
CA ASP A 5 -11.88 -1.96 -30.68
C ASP A 5 -10.63 -2.61 -31.32
N THR A 6 -9.63 -1.79 -31.62
CA THR A 6 -8.39 -2.27 -32.24
C THR A 6 -7.61 -3.20 -31.31
N LEU A 7 -7.69 -3.01 -30.00
CA LEU A 7 -7.03 -3.84 -29.00
C LEU A 7 -7.72 -5.20 -28.84
N ASP A 8 -9.06 -5.23 -28.90
CA ASP A 8 -9.84 -6.47 -28.94
C ASP A 8 -9.45 -7.35 -30.14
N SER A 9 -9.30 -6.73 -31.32
CA SER A 9 -8.90 -7.43 -32.53
C SER A 9 -7.48 -8.03 -32.40
N LYS A 10 -6.53 -7.27 -31.86
CA LYS A 10 -5.18 -7.76 -31.57
C LYS A 10 -5.18 -8.92 -30.57
N LEU A 11 -5.96 -8.79 -29.48
CA LEU A 11 -6.06 -9.84 -28.47
C LEU A 11 -6.60 -11.14 -29.04
N ASN A 12 -7.63 -11.09 -29.88
CA ASN A 12 -8.20 -12.26 -30.53
C ASN A 12 -7.25 -12.86 -31.59
N GLU A 13 -6.41 -12.04 -32.25
CA GLU A 13 -5.41 -12.52 -33.22
C GLU A 13 -4.25 -13.26 -32.52
N PHE A 14 -3.65 -12.66 -31.50
CA PHE A 14 -2.43 -13.20 -30.88
C PHE A 14 -2.68 -14.14 -29.70
N TYR A 15 -3.85 -14.07 -29.06
CA TYR A 15 -4.22 -14.87 -27.90
C TYR A 15 -5.58 -15.58 -28.10
N ALA A 16 -5.80 -16.14 -29.30
CA ALA A 16 -7.03 -16.87 -29.63
C ALA A 16 -7.36 -17.95 -28.59
N GLY A 17 -8.59 -17.92 -28.06
CA GLY A 17 -9.06 -18.86 -27.04
C GLY A 17 -8.47 -18.66 -25.63
N LYS A 18 -7.69 -17.58 -25.42
CA LYS A 18 -7.15 -17.19 -24.10
C LYS A 18 -7.80 -15.93 -23.54
N VAL A 19 -8.66 -15.31 -24.31
CA VAL A 19 -9.35 -14.07 -23.99
C VAL A 19 -10.87 -14.28 -23.95
N VAL A 20 -11.55 -13.42 -23.20
CA VAL A 20 -13.01 -13.47 -23.00
C VAL A 20 -13.56 -12.05 -22.85
N ARG A 21 -14.77 -11.81 -23.34
CA ARG A 21 -15.51 -10.58 -23.11
C ARG A 21 -15.95 -10.51 -21.64
N LYS A 22 -15.59 -9.42 -20.97
CA LYS A 22 -15.83 -9.27 -19.52
C LYS A 22 -17.29 -8.92 -19.16
N ASP A 23 -18.09 -8.37 -20.08
CA ASP A 23 -19.53 -8.15 -19.91
C ASP A 23 -20.28 -9.47 -19.71
N LEU A 24 -19.87 -10.53 -20.40
CA LEU A 24 -20.50 -11.84 -20.30
C LEU A 24 -20.34 -12.44 -18.89
N THR A 25 -19.18 -12.26 -18.28
CA THR A 25 -18.90 -12.70 -16.90
C THR A 25 -19.83 -12.01 -15.91
N LYS A 26 -20.03 -10.69 -16.05
CA LYS A 26 -20.94 -9.91 -15.19
C LYS A 26 -22.37 -10.44 -15.28
N SER A 27 -22.86 -10.70 -16.49
CA SER A 27 -24.25 -11.14 -16.74
C SER A 27 -24.60 -12.49 -16.11
N ILE A 28 -23.59 -13.32 -15.83
CA ILE A 28 -23.77 -14.65 -15.22
C ILE A 28 -23.55 -14.58 -13.70
N LYS A 29 -22.58 -13.78 -13.23
CA LYS A 29 -22.18 -13.71 -11.84
C LYS A 29 -23.29 -13.23 -10.90
N GLU A 30 -24.22 -12.40 -11.39
CA GLU A 30 -25.38 -11.94 -10.62
C GLU A 30 -26.30 -13.07 -10.11
N GLY A 31 -26.20 -14.28 -10.67
CA GLY A 31 -27.01 -15.45 -10.29
C GLY A 31 -26.24 -16.66 -9.80
N ALA A 32 -24.91 -16.67 -9.83
CA ALA A 32 -24.09 -17.83 -9.53
C ALA A 32 -22.94 -17.51 -8.57
N ASN A 33 -22.86 -18.22 -7.44
CA ASN A 33 -21.76 -18.08 -6.48
C ASN A 33 -20.55 -18.96 -6.88
N VAL A 34 -20.04 -18.72 -8.10
CA VAL A 34 -18.93 -19.43 -8.71
C VAL A 34 -17.78 -18.46 -8.89
N PRO A 35 -16.52 -18.85 -8.64
CA PRO A 35 -15.37 -17.97 -8.89
C PRO A 35 -15.30 -17.46 -10.32
N SER A 36 -14.91 -16.20 -10.51
CA SER A 36 -14.87 -15.56 -11.83
C SER A 36 -14.00 -16.32 -12.82
N TYR A 37 -12.86 -16.85 -12.39
CA TYR A 37 -11.97 -17.61 -13.27
C TYR A 37 -12.59 -18.92 -13.82
N VAL A 38 -13.51 -19.56 -13.08
CA VAL A 38 -14.26 -20.72 -13.56
C VAL A 38 -15.32 -20.30 -14.59
N LEU A 39 -16.02 -19.19 -14.32
CA LEU A 39 -17.04 -18.65 -15.26
C LEU A 39 -16.40 -18.25 -16.58
N GLU A 40 -15.30 -17.55 -16.53
CA GLU A 40 -14.58 -17.08 -17.72
C GLU A 40 -14.06 -18.23 -18.57
N TYR A 41 -13.57 -19.31 -17.92
CA TYR A 41 -13.16 -20.51 -18.63
C TYR A 41 -14.33 -21.18 -19.37
N LEU A 42 -15.49 -21.32 -18.71
CA LEU A 42 -16.68 -21.86 -19.36
C LEU A 42 -17.17 -20.97 -20.50
N LEU A 43 -17.17 -19.64 -20.30
CA LEU A 43 -17.49 -18.68 -21.36
C LEU A 43 -16.53 -18.77 -22.54
N GLY A 44 -15.23 -18.90 -22.28
CA GLY A 44 -14.23 -19.12 -23.32
C GLY A 44 -14.46 -20.41 -24.12
N MET A 45 -15.04 -21.45 -23.48
CA MET A 45 -15.39 -22.70 -24.19
C MET A 45 -16.66 -22.61 -25.04
N TYR A 46 -17.66 -21.86 -24.60
CA TYR A 46 -19.00 -21.85 -25.22
C TYR A 46 -19.31 -20.58 -26.01
N CYS A 47 -18.56 -19.51 -25.81
CA CYS A 47 -18.79 -18.20 -26.43
C CYS A 47 -17.56 -17.71 -27.22
N ALA A 48 -16.69 -18.59 -27.70
CA ALA A 48 -15.50 -18.26 -28.50
C ALA A 48 -15.90 -17.98 -29.97
N THR A 49 -16.76 -16.99 -30.21
CA THR A 49 -17.25 -16.59 -31.52
C THR A 49 -17.61 -15.12 -31.52
N ASP A 50 -17.60 -14.47 -32.69
CA ASP A 50 -18.01 -13.07 -32.86
C ASP A 50 -19.49 -12.93 -33.22
N ASN A 51 -20.21 -14.06 -33.39
CA ASN A 51 -21.63 -14.05 -33.72
C ASN A 51 -22.47 -13.91 -32.44
N GLU A 52 -23.20 -12.81 -32.29
CA GLU A 52 -24.04 -12.52 -31.11
C GLU A 52 -25.08 -13.59 -30.81
N GLU A 53 -25.71 -14.20 -31.83
CA GLU A 53 -26.69 -15.28 -31.64
C GLU A 53 -26.03 -16.53 -31.01
N ASP A 54 -24.79 -16.85 -31.42
CA ASP A 54 -24.06 -17.99 -30.91
C ASP A 54 -23.55 -17.68 -29.51
N ILE A 55 -23.16 -16.42 -29.21
CA ILE A 55 -22.82 -15.95 -27.89
C ILE A 55 -24.00 -16.07 -26.92
N GLU A 56 -25.19 -15.59 -27.31
CA GLU A 56 -26.40 -15.70 -26.49
C GLU A 56 -26.76 -17.17 -26.20
N ARG A 57 -26.64 -18.06 -27.18
CA ARG A 57 -26.81 -19.50 -26.95
C ARG A 57 -25.75 -20.07 -26.00
N GLY A 58 -24.49 -19.67 -26.17
CA GLY A 58 -23.38 -20.07 -25.29
C GLY A 58 -23.62 -19.65 -23.87
N VAL A 59 -23.98 -18.39 -23.62
CA VAL A 59 -24.32 -17.85 -22.29
C VAL A 59 -25.50 -18.62 -21.68
N ALA A 60 -26.56 -18.89 -22.43
CA ALA A 60 -27.70 -19.68 -21.96
C ALA A 60 -27.26 -21.09 -21.57
N MET A 61 -26.36 -21.72 -22.34
CA MET A 61 -25.81 -23.05 -22.05
C MET A 61 -24.97 -23.02 -20.79
N VAL A 62 -24.09 -22.04 -20.59
CA VAL A 62 -23.29 -21.89 -19.37
C VAL A 62 -24.19 -21.73 -18.13
N LYS A 63 -25.22 -20.86 -18.20
CA LYS A 63 -26.21 -20.70 -17.13
C LYS A 63 -26.92 -22.00 -16.80
N GLN A 64 -27.31 -22.78 -17.79
CA GLN A 64 -27.98 -24.07 -17.63
C GLN A 64 -27.02 -25.12 -16.98
N VAL A 65 -25.78 -25.17 -17.47
CA VAL A 65 -24.74 -26.07 -16.93
C VAL A 65 -24.48 -25.78 -15.45
N LEU A 66 -24.34 -24.51 -15.10
CA LEU A 66 -24.14 -24.10 -13.71
C LEU A 66 -25.36 -24.38 -12.84
N ALA A 67 -26.56 -24.02 -13.29
CA ALA A 67 -27.80 -24.22 -12.52
C ALA A 67 -28.09 -25.70 -12.22
N ASN A 68 -27.70 -26.60 -13.13
CA ASN A 68 -27.98 -28.01 -12.99
C ASN A 68 -26.90 -28.78 -12.23
N ASN A 69 -25.64 -28.36 -12.34
CA ASN A 69 -24.50 -29.17 -11.92
C ASN A 69 -23.64 -28.55 -10.83
N PHE A 70 -23.70 -27.21 -10.62
CA PHE A 70 -22.89 -26.57 -9.58
C PHE A 70 -23.35 -26.98 -8.18
N VAL A 71 -22.42 -27.46 -7.37
CA VAL A 71 -22.70 -27.89 -6.00
C VAL A 71 -22.53 -26.70 -5.05
N ARG A 72 -23.61 -26.36 -4.36
CA ARG A 72 -23.53 -25.43 -3.23
C ARG A 72 -23.27 -26.21 -1.93
N PRO A 73 -22.44 -25.70 -1.00
CA PRO A 73 -22.16 -26.41 0.24
C PRO A 73 -23.42 -26.73 1.08
N ASP A 74 -24.43 -25.86 1.04
CA ASP A 74 -25.73 -26.04 1.70
C ASP A 74 -26.63 -27.12 1.06
N GLU A 75 -26.39 -27.45 -0.22
CA GLU A 75 -27.09 -28.48 -0.95
C GLU A 75 -26.37 -29.84 -1.00
N ALA A 76 -25.22 -29.98 -0.35
CA ALA A 76 -24.36 -31.15 -0.41
C ALA A 76 -25.11 -32.47 -0.16
N GLU A 77 -25.89 -32.55 0.92
CA GLU A 77 -26.64 -33.77 1.27
C GLU A 77 -27.78 -34.08 0.27
N LYS A 78 -28.43 -33.06 -0.26
CA LYS A 78 -29.44 -33.21 -1.32
C LYS A 78 -28.85 -33.78 -2.61
N ILE A 79 -27.63 -33.35 -2.95
CA ILE A 79 -26.92 -33.85 -4.15
C ILE A 79 -26.42 -35.28 -3.91
N LYS A 80 -25.90 -35.61 -2.74
CA LYS A 80 -25.54 -36.99 -2.37
C LYS A 80 -26.75 -37.95 -2.51
N SER A 81 -27.92 -37.51 -2.03
CA SER A 81 -29.16 -38.27 -2.19
C SER A 81 -29.53 -38.48 -3.66
N LYS A 82 -29.40 -37.43 -4.49
CA LYS A 82 -29.66 -37.55 -5.92
C LYS A 82 -28.71 -38.51 -6.64
N ILE A 83 -27.39 -38.50 -6.27
CA ILE A 83 -26.42 -39.44 -6.84
C ILE A 83 -26.84 -40.88 -6.49
N ARG A 84 -27.20 -41.09 -5.22
CA ARG A 84 -27.68 -42.42 -4.76
C ARG A 84 -28.95 -42.89 -5.48
N GLU A 85 -29.93 -42.02 -5.64
CA GLU A 85 -31.22 -42.35 -6.26
C GLU A 85 -31.11 -42.63 -7.76
N ARG A 86 -30.26 -41.85 -8.46
CA ARG A 86 -30.12 -41.93 -9.93
C ARG A 86 -29.02 -42.88 -10.39
N GLY A 87 -28.18 -43.35 -9.46
CA GLY A 87 -26.99 -44.15 -9.76
C GLY A 87 -25.83 -43.32 -10.32
N GLN A 88 -26.11 -42.40 -11.24
CA GLN A 88 -25.13 -41.47 -11.80
C GLN A 88 -25.63 -40.05 -11.79
N TYR A 89 -24.74 -39.09 -11.51
CA TYR A 89 -25.05 -37.66 -11.51
C TYR A 89 -23.83 -36.80 -11.82
N LYS A 90 -24.02 -35.81 -12.65
CA LYS A 90 -22.94 -34.89 -13.02
C LYS A 90 -22.93 -33.68 -12.09
N ILE A 91 -21.75 -33.34 -11.55
CA ILE A 91 -21.55 -32.21 -10.65
C ILE A 91 -20.41 -31.31 -11.13
N ILE A 92 -20.44 -30.06 -10.70
CA ILE A 92 -19.31 -29.11 -10.80
C ILE A 92 -18.85 -28.81 -9.40
N ASP A 93 -17.61 -29.18 -9.09
CA ASP A 93 -17.01 -28.95 -7.79
C ASP A 93 -15.47 -28.95 -7.89
N LYS A 94 -14.80 -28.49 -6.83
CA LYS A 94 -13.34 -28.52 -6.72
C LYS A 94 -12.89 -29.89 -6.21
N VAL A 95 -11.90 -30.48 -6.89
CA VAL A 95 -11.30 -31.78 -6.53
C VAL A 95 -9.84 -31.59 -6.23
N SER A 96 -9.37 -32.20 -5.13
CA SER A 96 -7.94 -32.36 -4.85
C SER A 96 -7.62 -33.85 -4.60
N ALA A 97 -6.37 -34.19 -4.75
CA ALA A 97 -5.86 -35.52 -4.51
C ALA A 97 -4.65 -35.53 -3.57
N GLN A 98 -4.47 -36.59 -2.84
CA GLN A 98 -3.28 -36.83 -2.03
C GLN A 98 -2.86 -38.31 -2.12
N LEU A 99 -1.57 -38.60 -2.03
CA LEU A 99 -1.07 -39.94 -1.98
C LEU A 99 -1.33 -40.55 -0.60
N ASN A 100 -2.03 -41.67 -0.57
CA ASN A 100 -2.12 -42.52 0.62
C ASN A 100 -0.99 -43.56 0.58
N GLU A 101 0.12 -43.26 1.25
CA GLU A 101 1.32 -44.13 1.29
C GLU A 101 1.08 -45.52 1.84
N ARG A 102 0.03 -45.72 2.68
CA ARG A 102 -0.26 -47.01 3.27
C ARG A 102 -0.92 -47.98 2.29
N ASN A 103 -1.75 -47.44 1.42
CA ASN A 103 -2.54 -48.20 0.46
C ASN A 103 -1.98 -48.08 -0.96
N ASP A 104 -0.90 -47.32 -1.16
CA ASP A 104 -0.27 -47.05 -2.44
C ASP A 104 -1.28 -46.64 -3.51
N CYS A 105 -2.13 -45.66 -3.17
CA CYS A 105 -3.17 -45.13 -4.05
C CYS A 105 -3.41 -43.65 -3.83
N TYR A 106 -3.99 -42.98 -4.82
CA TYR A 106 -4.41 -41.59 -4.67
C TYR A 106 -5.83 -41.51 -4.13
N GLU A 107 -5.99 -40.76 -3.03
CA GLU A 107 -7.28 -40.43 -2.43
C GLU A 107 -7.70 -38.99 -2.78
N GLY A 108 -8.91 -38.83 -3.30
CA GLY A 108 -9.50 -37.56 -3.63
C GLY A 108 -10.40 -37.01 -2.54
N GLN A 109 -10.48 -35.69 -2.55
CA GLN A 109 -11.47 -34.92 -1.81
C GLN A 109 -12.23 -33.99 -2.78
N ILE A 110 -13.55 -34.00 -2.69
CA ILE A 110 -14.43 -33.07 -3.39
C ILE A 110 -14.98 -32.10 -2.34
N PHE A 111 -14.79 -30.79 -2.57
CA PHE A 111 -14.90 -29.79 -1.51
C PHE A 111 -16.35 -29.45 -1.13
N ASN A 112 -17.14 -28.90 -2.05
CA ASN A 112 -18.48 -28.38 -1.71
C ASN A 112 -19.45 -29.50 -1.34
N ILE A 113 -19.40 -30.64 -2.04
CA ILE A 113 -20.20 -31.81 -1.69
C ILE A 113 -19.69 -32.49 -0.41
N ASN A 114 -18.48 -32.14 0.07
CA ASN A 114 -17.83 -32.69 1.26
C ASN A 114 -17.75 -34.20 1.25
N ILE A 115 -17.12 -34.76 0.20
CA ILE A 115 -16.79 -36.17 0.10
C ILE A 115 -15.27 -36.34 0.12
N SER A 116 -14.75 -37.22 0.96
CA SER A 116 -13.32 -37.49 1.10
C SER A 116 -13.02 -38.95 0.93
N ARG A 117 -11.72 -39.28 0.71
CA ARG A 117 -11.22 -40.64 0.52
C ARG A 117 -11.82 -41.36 -0.69
N LEU A 118 -12.05 -40.64 -1.76
CA LEU A 118 -12.43 -41.20 -3.05
C LEU A 118 -11.18 -41.73 -3.74
N HIS A 119 -11.28 -42.90 -4.36
CA HIS A 119 -10.21 -43.38 -5.23
C HIS A 119 -10.13 -42.50 -6.48
N ILE A 120 -8.92 -42.01 -6.82
CA ILE A 120 -8.63 -41.31 -8.05
C ILE A 120 -7.63 -42.12 -8.86
N ASP A 121 -7.96 -42.38 -10.10
CA ASP A 121 -7.10 -43.16 -11.01
C ASP A 121 -5.80 -42.36 -11.31
N ASP A 122 -4.69 -43.08 -11.33
CA ASP A 122 -3.34 -42.53 -11.58
C ASP A 122 -3.23 -41.76 -12.90
N SER A 123 -4.05 -42.12 -13.90
CA SER A 123 -4.08 -41.46 -15.19
C SER A 123 -4.51 -40.01 -15.08
N TYR A 124 -5.46 -39.69 -14.16
CA TYR A 124 -5.86 -38.32 -13.89
C TYR A 124 -4.75 -37.51 -13.22
N ILE A 125 -4.00 -38.15 -12.29
CA ILE A 125 -2.89 -37.47 -11.59
C ILE A 125 -1.77 -37.14 -12.59
N LYS A 126 -1.41 -38.09 -13.46
CA LYS A 126 -0.39 -37.89 -14.49
C LYS A 126 -0.80 -36.80 -15.51
N LYS A 127 -2.08 -36.70 -15.77
CA LYS A 127 -2.61 -35.74 -16.72
C LYS A 127 -2.86 -34.35 -16.13
N TYR A 128 -3.17 -34.29 -14.82
CA TYR A 128 -3.59 -33.07 -14.13
C TYR A 128 -2.86 -32.94 -12.77
N GLU A 129 -1.58 -32.57 -12.80
CA GLU A 129 -0.74 -32.43 -11.61
C GLU A 129 -1.31 -31.45 -10.57
N LYS A 130 -2.14 -30.49 -11.01
CA LYS A 130 -2.85 -29.55 -10.13
C LYS A 130 -3.75 -30.25 -9.09
N LEU A 131 -4.18 -31.47 -9.32
CA LEU A 131 -4.93 -32.24 -8.33
C LEU A 131 -4.13 -32.41 -7.04
N LEU A 132 -2.79 -32.51 -7.13
CA LEU A 132 -1.88 -32.62 -5.98
C LEU A 132 -1.51 -31.26 -5.37
N CYS A 133 -1.77 -30.16 -6.08
CA CYS A 133 -1.33 -28.81 -5.72
C CYS A 133 -2.49 -27.89 -5.34
N GLY A 134 -3.36 -28.31 -4.41
CA GLY A 134 -4.48 -27.47 -3.93
C GLY A 134 -5.81 -27.71 -4.64
N GLY A 135 -5.83 -28.57 -5.65
CA GLY A 135 -7.04 -28.98 -6.35
C GLY A 135 -7.42 -28.13 -7.57
N ILE A 136 -8.32 -28.67 -8.37
CA ILE A 136 -8.80 -28.07 -9.63
C ILE A 136 -10.33 -28.16 -9.71
N TRP A 137 -10.96 -27.16 -10.28
CA TRP A 137 -12.39 -27.22 -10.58
C TRP A 137 -12.66 -28.12 -11.76
N CYS A 138 -13.64 -29.01 -11.60
CA CYS A 138 -13.96 -30.04 -12.58
C CYS A 138 -15.47 -30.20 -12.78
N ILE A 139 -15.84 -30.62 -13.97
CA ILE A 139 -17.09 -31.34 -14.20
C ILE A 139 -16.79 -32.80 -13.89
N ILE A 140 -17.55 -33.38 -12.95
CA ILE A 140 -17.31 -34.73 -12.42
C ILE A 140 -18.56 -35.55 -12.66
N ASP A 141 -18.40 -36.68 -13.32
CA ASP A 141 -19.47 -37.70 -13.37
C ASP A 141 -19.27 -38.62 -12.17
N MET A 142 -20.23 -38.59 -11.25
CA MET A 142 -20.24 -39.35 -10.01
C MET A 142 -21.17 -40.54 -10.14
N GLU A 143 -20.73 -41.70 -9.60
CA GLU A 143 -21.53 -42.90 -9.47
C GLU A 143 -21.64 -43.30 -7.99
N TYR A 144 -22.77 -43.95 -7.65
CA TYR A 144 -22.98 -44.49 -6.32
C TYR A 144 -23.01 -46.03 -6.41
N ASN A 145 -22.00 -46.66 -5.80
CA ASN A 145 -21.89 -48.11 -5.74
C ASN A 145 -21.59 -48.58 -4.29
N TYR A 146 -22.60 -49.05 -3.60
CA TYR A 146 -22.49 -49.47 -2.22
C TYR A 146 -22.14 -50.95 -2.15
N ASP A 147 -21.00 -51.27 -1.55
CA ASP A 147 -20.57 -52.66 -1.25
C ASP A 147 -20.37 -52.84 0.26
N GLU A 148 -21.13 -53.74 0.86
CA GLU A 148 -21.08 -54.04 2.28
C GLU A 148 -19.73 -54.58 2.75
N ASN A 149 -18.95 -55.17 1.83
CA ASN A 149 -17.66 -55.81 2.14
C ASN A 149 -16.48 -54.86 2.10
N THR A 150 -16.65 -53.64 1.55
CA THR A 150 -15.58 -52.65 1.41
C THR A 150 -15.79 -51.47 2.35
N LYS A 151 -14.70 -51.03 3.01
CA LYS A 151 -14.69 -49.80 3.84
C LYS A 151 -14.44 -48.55 3.02
N SER A 152 -14.46 -48.64 1.69
CA SER A 152 -14.29 -47.50 0.78
C SER A 152 -15.57 -46.64 0.68
N SER A 153 -15.41 -45.40 0.22
CA SER A 153 -16.56 -44.54 -0.06
C SER A 153 -17.46 -45.19 -1.12
N PRO A 154 -18.80 -45.19 -0.97
CA PRO A 154 -19.70 -45.68 -2.00
C PRO A 154 -19.77 -44.76 -3.22
N PHE A 155 -19.25 -43.54 -3.10
CA PHE A 155 -19.18 -42.59 -4.21
C PHE A 155 -17.90 -42.85 -5.01
N GLN A 156 -18.02 -42.89 -6.34
CA GLN A 156 -16.91 -43.14 -7.25
C GLN A 156 -16.89 -42.03 -8.33
N ILE A 157 -15.70 -41.67 -8.78
CA ILE A 157 -15.52 -40.75 -9.93
C ILE A 157 -15.44 -41.63 -11.19
N VAL A 158 -16.42 -41.46 -12.08
CA VAL A 158 -16.45 -42.13 -13.39
C VAL A 158 -15.62 -41.35 -14.40
N SER A 159 -15.83 -40.04 -14.43
CA SER A 159 -15.04 -39.16 -15.27
C SER A 159 -14.77 -37.84 -14.58
N LEU A 160 -13.62 -37.24 -14.91
CA LEU A 160 -13.17 -35.97 -14.39
C LEU A 160 -12.67 -35.11 -15.55
N LYS A 161 -13.37 -33.99 -15.80
CA LYS A 161 -13.02 -33.02 -16.84
C LYS A 161 -12.75 -31.67 -16.19
N PRO A 162 -11.51 -31.17 -16.19
CA PRO A 162 -11.20 -29.84 -15.69
C PRO A 162 -11.97 -28.75 -16.42
N ILE A 163 -12.40 -27.74 -15.67
CA ILE A 163 -12.95 -26.47 -16.15
C ILE A 163 -12.03 -25.32 -15.74
N GLN A 164 -10.75 -25.60 -15.75
CA GLN A 164 -9.63 -24.70 -15.60
C GLN A 164 -8.53 -25.13 -16.55
N MET A 165 -7.58 -24.24 -16.83
CA MET A 165 -6.44 -24.59 -17.69
C MET A 165 -5.60 -25.69 -17.04
N PRO A 166 -5.46 -26.84 -17.67
CA PRO A 166 -4.70 -27.97 -17.12
C PRO A 166 -3.19 -27.72 -17.18
N ALA A 167 -2.72 -26.98 -18.17
CA ALA A 167 -1.36 -26.53 -18.37
C ALA A 167 -1.38 -25.25 -19.22
N THR A 168 -0.38 -24.40 -19.07
CA THR A 168 -0.23 -23.13 -19.79
C THR A 168 1.10 -23.12 -20.51
N ASP A 169 1.06 -22.78 -21.80
CA ASP A 169 2.26 -22.45 -22.55
C ASP A 169 2.67 -21.02 -22.22
N LEU A 170 3.70 -20.87 -21.38
CA LEU A 170 4.23 -19.57 -21.01
C LEU A 170 4.95 -18.89 -22.19
N ASP A 171 5.53 -19.67 -23.10
CA ASP A 171 6.27 -19.13 -24.24
C ASP A 171 5.32 -18.37 -25.18
N GLU A 172 4.10 -18.88 -25.42
CA GLU A 172 3.07 -18.14 -26.17
C GLU A 172 2.74 -16.78 -25.53
N TYR A 173 2.58 -16.74 -24.20
CA TYR A 173 2.30 -15.50 -23.47
C TYR A 173 3.45 -14.48 -23.61
N ILE A 174 4.67 -14.95 -23.52
CA ILE A 174 5.89 -14.14 -23.61
C ILE A 174 6.12 -13.65 -25.04
N ASP A 175 6.09 -14.55 -26.02
CA ASP A 175 6.43 -14.25 -27.41
C ASP A 175 5.46 -13.26 -28.05
N ASN A 176 4.18 -13.33 -27.70
CA ASN A 176 3.16 -12.47 -28.25
C ASN A 176 3.14 -11.08 -27.59
N ARG A 177 3.79 -10.89 -26.43
CA ARG A 177 3.91 -9.57 -25.78
C ARG A 177 4.49 -8.49 -26.71
N LYS A 178 5.44 -8.84 -27.57
CA LYS A 178 6.11 -7.93 -28.52
C LYS A 178 5.18 -7.23 -29.51
N HIS A 179 3.96 -7.73 -29.70
CA HIS A 179 2.97 -7.13 -30.60
C HIS A 179 2.22 -5.95 -29.99
N PHE A 180 2.39 -5.69 -28.67
CA PHE A 180 1.69 -4.65 -27.93
C PHE A 180 2.65 -3.58 -27.46
N THR A 181 2.25 -2.31 -27.56
CA THR A 181 2.96 -1.20 -26.89
C THR A 181 2.84 -1.35 -25.39
N LEU A 182 3.59 -0.54 -24.63
CA LEU A 182 3.48 -0.55 -23.17
C LEU A 182 2.08 -0.14 -22.70
N ASP A 183 1.53 0.92 -23.28
CA ASP A 183 0.20 1.43 -22.93
C ASP A 183 -0.88 0.40 -23.25
N GLU A 184 -0.87 -0.19 -24.47
CA GLU A 184 -1.78 -1.28 -24.84
C GLU A 184 -1.70 -2.46 -23.86
N TRP A 185 -0.49 -2.81 -23.43
CA TRP A 185 -0.30 -3.93 -22.49
C TRP A 185 -0.80 -3.64 -21.10
N ILE A 186 -0.60 -2.41 -20.60
CA ILE A 186 -1.21 -1.95 -19.33
C ILE A 186 -2.74 -2.01 -19.45
N GLU A 187 -3.31 -1.59 -20.57
CA GLU A 187 -4.75 -1.71 -20.82
C GLU A 187 -5.22 -3.17 -20.81
N VAL A 188 -4.50 -4.08 -21.47
CA VAL A 188 -4.80 -5.52 -21.43
C VAL A 188 -4.82 -6.06 -20.01
N ILE A 189 -3.82 -5.69 -19.20
CA ILE A 189 -3.77 -6.09 -17.79
C ILE A 189 -4.98 -5.54 -17.01
N CYS A 190 -5.31 -4.25 -17.19
CA CYS A 190 -6.48 -3.65 -16.53
C CYS A 190 -7.80 -4.34 -16.95
N ARG A 191 -7.99 -4.60 -18.25
CA ARG A 191 -9.16 -5.31 -18.77
C ARG A 191 -9.23 -6.75 -18.24
N SER A 192 -8.08 -7.41 -18.07
CA SER A 192 -8.02 -8.78 -17.56
C SER A 192 -8.52 -8.89 -16.11
N VAL A 193 -8.32 -7.85 -15.31
CA VAL A 193 -8.88 -7.74 -13.95
C VAL A 193 -10.28 -7.10 -13.91
N GLY A 194 -10.91 -6.88 -15.07
CA GLY A 194 -12.27 -6.39 -15.20
C GLY A 194 -12.43 -4.87 -15.17
N MET A 195 -11.33 -4.10 -15.27
CA MET A 195 -11.35 -2.64 -15.20
C MET A 195 -11.30 -1.99 -16.59
N GLU A 196 -12.02 -0.88 -16.77
CA GLU A 196 -12.03 -0.10 -18.01
C GLU A 196 -10.90 0.96 -17.96
N PRO A 197 -9.78 0.73 -18.68
CA PRO A 197 -8.61 1.59 -18.57
C PRO A 197 -8.80 3.00 -19.12
N THR A 198 -9.72 3.19 -20.09
CA THR A 198 -9.98 4.48 -20.73
C THR A 198 -10.61 5.49 -19.77
N ASN A 199 -11.29 5.01 -18.74
CA ASN A 199 -11.92 5.83 -17.70
C ASN A 199 -11.02 6.06 -16.46
N LEU A 200 -9.77 5.60 -16.51
CA LEU A 200 -8.79 5.68 -15.44
C LEU A 200 -7.59 6.54 -15.87
N ASP A 201 -7.09 7.37 -14.96
CA ASP A 201 -5.83 8.07 -15.17
C ASP A 201 -4.62 7.10 -15.20
N GLU A 202 -3.51 7.57 -15.71
CA GLU A 202 -2.29 6.78 -15.85
C GLU A 202 -1.81 6.22 -14.50
N GLN A 203 -1.83 7.04 -13.45
CA GLN A 203 -1.37 6.66 -12.12
C GLN A 203 -2.24 5.54 -11.52
N THR A 204 -3.57 5.65 -11.67
CA THR A 204 -4.50 4.59 -11.25
C THR A 204 -4.23 3.28 -12.00
N ARG A 205 -3.95 3.33 -13.30
CA ARG A 205 -3.58 2.14 -14.10
C ARG A 205 -2.30 1.49 -13.56
N TRP A 206 -1.27 2.27 -13.23
CA TRP A 206 -0.05 1.77 -12.58
C TRP A 206 -0.33 1.13 -11.22
N HIS A 207 -1.23 1.70 -10.40
CA HIS A 207 -1.64 1.10 -9.12
C HIS A 207 -2.35 -0.25 -9.30
N LEU A 208 -3.18 -0.38 -10.33
CA LEU A 208 -3.83 -1.66 -10.64
C LEU A 208 -2.82 -2.72 -11.07
N VAL A 209 -1.81 -2.36 -11.86
CA VAL A 209 -0.69 -3.24 -12.20
C VAL A 209 0.09 -3.63 -10.95
N ALA A 210 0.41 -2.67 -10.07
CA ALA A 210 1.17 -2.92 -8.85
C ALA A 210 0.45 -3.84 -7.85
N ARG A 211 -0.89 -3.83 -7.80
CA ARG A 211 -1.68 -4.80 -7.02
C ARG A 211 -1.37 -6.25 -7.39
N MET A 212 -0.88 -6.48 -8.60
CA MET A 212 -0.62 -7.82 -9.13
C MET A 212 0.80 -8.33 -8.87
N ILE A 213 1.70 -7.49 -8.36
CA ILE A 213 3.08 -7.89 -8.04
C ILE A 213 3.13 -9.13 -7.12
N PRO A 214 2.28 -9.29 -6.08
CA PRO A 214 2.26 -10.47 -5.25
C PRO A 214 2.07 -11.79 -6.01
N PHE A 215 1.41 -11.76 -7.17
CA PHE A 215 1.17 -12.94 -7.99
C PHE A 215 2.40 -13.38 -8.81
N VAL A 216 3.36 -12.47 -9.05
CA VAL A 216 4.57 -12.73 -9.86
C VAL A 216 5.87 -12.71 -9.05
N GLU A 217 5.85 -12.25 -7.81
CA GLU A 217 7.01 -12.20 -6.93
C GLU A 217 6.87 -13.13 -5.71
N ASN A 218 7.97 -13.78 -5.33
CA ASN A 218 8.02 -14.62 -4.15
C ASN A 218 8.28 -13.79 -2.89
N ASN A 219 7.57 -14.12 -1.78
CA ASN A 219 7.74 -13.43 -0.49
C ASN A 219 7.67 -11.90 -0.64
N TYR A 220 6.68 -11.41 -1.37
CA TYR A 220 6.45 -9.99 -1.56
C TYR A 220 5.39 -9.48 -0.59
N ASN A 221 5.77 -8.53 0.26
CA ASN A 221 4.88 -7.99 1.28
C ASN A 221 4.40 -6.60 0.86
N ILE A 222 3.11 -6.45 0.63
CA ILE A 222 2.50 -5.20 0.22
C ILE A 222 1.40 -4.78 1.18
N CYS A 223 1.29 -3.49 1.42
CA CYS A 223 0.20 -2.88 2.16
C CYS A 223 -0.59 -1.94 1.24
N GLU A 224 -1.91 -2.08 1.21
CA GLU A 224 -2.81 -1.18 0.52
C GLU A 224 -3.89 -0.68 1.47
N LEU A 225 -3.82 0.59 1.84
CA LEU A 225 -4.82 1.24 2.69
C LEU A 225 -5.49 2.38 1.93
N GLY A 226 -6.81 2.52 2.10
CA GLY A 226 -7.57 3.54 1.38
C GLY A 226 -9.06 3.48 1.69
N PRO A 227 -9.89 4.30 1.03
CA PRO A 227 -11.33 4.33 1.26
C PRO A 227 -11.99 3.00 0.89
N ARG A 228 -13.19 2.77 1.41
CA ARG A 228 -14.02 1.61 1.05
C ARG A 228 -14.49 1.68 -0.39
N GLY A 229 -14.64 0.51 -1.03
CA GLY A 229 -15.24 0.40 -2.35
C GLY A 229 -14.28 0.69 -3.51
N THR A 230 -12.96 0.56 -3.34
CA THR A 230 -11.94 0.70 -4.39
C THR A 230 -11.47 -0.64 -4.98
N GLY A 231 -12.20 -1.74 -4.72
CA GLY A 231 -11.89 -3.07 -5.29
C GLY A 231 -10.64 -3.75 -4.74
N LYS A 232 -10.14 -3.35 -3.56
CA LYS A 232 -8.89 -3.88 -2.96
C LYS A 232 -8.90 -5.40 -2.82
N SER A 233 -9.94 -5.96 -2.25
CA SER A 233 -10.04 -7.38 -1.91
C SER A 233 -10.38 -8.24 -3.12
N TYR A 234 -11.09 -7.67 -4.12
CA TYR A 234 -11.61 -8.39 -5.29
C TYR A 234 -10.52 -9.11 -6.09
N VAL A 235 -9.38 -8.45 -6.32
CA VAL A 235 -8.27 -9.02 -7.10
C VAL A 235 -7.70 -10.27 -6.43
N TYR A 236 -7.61 -10.27 -5.09
CA TYR A 236 -7.05 -11.39 -4.32
C TYR A 236 -8.05 -12.54 -4.12
N ASP A 237 -9.34 -12.27 -4.24
CA ASP A 237 -10.40 -13.27 -4.09
C ASP A 237 -10.76 -13.95 -5.42
N GLU A 238 -10.79 -13.19 -6.52
CA GLU A 238 -11.42 -13.61 -7.78
C GLU A 238 -10.47 -13.84 -8.96
N LEU A 239 -9.25 -13.26 -8.92
CA LEU A 239 -8.35 -13.34 -10.08
C LEU A 239 -7.67 -14.70 -10.21
N SER A 240 -7.28 -15.30 -9.09
CA SER A 240 -6.38 -16.46 -9.11
C SER A 240 -6.81 -17.58 -8.17
N PRO A 241 -6.81 -18.83 -8.64
CA PRO A 241 -7.03 -19.98 -7.78
C PRO A 241 -5.89 -20.24 -6.78
N TYR A 242 -4.78 -19.51 -6.87
CA TYR A 242 -3.60 -19.62 -6.00
C TYR A 242 -3.52 -18.51 -4.94
N SER A 243 -4.54 -17.69 -4.83
CA SER A 243 -4.69 -16.66 -3.82
C SER A 243 -5.75 -17.03 -2.80
N ILE A 244 -5.52 -16.68 -1.54
CA ILE A 244 -6.53 -16.82 -0.49
C ILE A 244 -6.72 -15.49 0.23
N LEU A 245 -7.98 -15.10 0.38
CA LEU A 245 -8.39 -13.91 1.12
C LEU A 245 -8.85 -14.33 2.53
N ILE A 246 -8.19 -13.79 3.56
CA ILE A 246 -8.56 -14.01 4.97
C ILE A 246 -9.41 -12.83 5.41
N SER A 247 -10.72 -13.02 5.50
CA SER A 247 -11.66 -12.01 5.98
C SER A 247 -11.96 -12.19 7.47
N GLY A 248 -12.26 -11.08 8.17
CA GLY A 248 -12.75 -11.11 9.56
C GLY A 248 -11.71 -11.37 10.65
N GLY A 249 -10.43 -11.25 10.35
CA GLY A 249 -9.36 -10.98 11.30
C GLY A 249 -8.93 -12.06 12.28
N GLN A 250 -9.64 -13.17 12.44
CA GLN A 250 -9.21 -14.25 13.33
C GLN A 250 -8.48 -15.34 12.58
N THR A 251 -7.16 -15.28 12.63
CA THR A 251 -6.33 -16.40 12.17
C THR A 251 -5.40 -16.84 13.29
N THR A 252 -4.97 -18.09 13.23
CA THR A 252 -4.03 -18.67 14.21
C THR A 252 -2.68 -18.93 13.54
N VAL A 253 -1.61 -18.95 14.34
CA VAL A 253 -0.27 -19.36 13.89
C VAL A 253 -0.31 -20.74 13.23
N ALA A 254 -1.08 -21.67 13.80
CA ALA A 254 -1.25 -23.01 13.26
C ALA A 254 -1.91 -23.04 11.88
N ASN A 255 -2.86 -22.13 11.64
CA ASN A 255 -3.52 -22.03 10.34
C ASN A 255 -2.62 -21.35 9.29
N LEU A 256 -1.88 -20.32 9.68
CA LEU A 256 -1.01 -19.59 8.76
C LEU A 256 0.26 -20.37 8.41
N PHE A 257 0.93 -20.94 9.39
CA PHE A 257 2.28 -21.45 9.24
C PHE A 257 2.35 -22.99 9.32
N TYR A 258 2.14 -23.55 10.50
CA TYR A 258 2.21 -25.00 10.71
C TYR A 258 1.33 -25.48 11.85
N ASN A 259 0.48 -26.45 11.59
CA ASN A 259 -0.34 -27.10 12.59
C ASN A 259 0.38 -28.31 13.20
N MET A 260 0.94 -28.15 14.41
CA MET A 260 1.67 -29.20 15.11
C MET A 260 0.81 -30.43 15.44
N GLY A 261 -0.47 -30.21 15.75
CA GLY A 261 -1.39 -31.32 16.08
C GLY A 261 -1.76 -32.19 14.88
N ARG A 262 -1.97 -31.58 13.74
CA ARG A 262 -2.31 -32.26 12.47
C ARG A 262 -1.07 -32.56 11.62
N ARG A 263 0.08 -32.02 11.95
CA ARG A 263 1.33 -32.09 11.17
C ARG A 263 1.16 -31.61 9.72
N THR A 264 0.41 -30.55 9.53
CA THR A 264 0.13 -29.98 8.21
C THR A 264 0.70 -28.60 8.09
N VAL A 265 1.24 -28.29 6.91
CA VAL A 265 1.70 -26.94 6.53
C VAL A 265 0.49 -26.02 6.40
N GLY A 266 0.62 -24.79 6.88
CA GLY A 266 -0.42 -23.79 6.82
C GLY A 266 -0.49 -23.01 5.50
N LEU A 267 -1.28 -21.96 5.49
CA LEU A 267 -1.62 -21.21 4.28
C LEU A 267 -0.39 -20.67 3.54
N VAL A 268 0.62 -20.14 4.25
CA VAL A 268 1.82 -19.57 3.61
C VAL A 268 2.70 -20.60 2.89
N GLY A 269 2.52 -21.88 3.20
CA GLY A 269 3.23 -22.95 2.50
C GLY A 269 2.41 -23.63 1.41
N THR A 270 1.13 -23.27 1.27
CA THR A 270 0.21 -23.90 0.31
C THR A 270 -0.32 -22.96 -0.77
N TRP A 271 -0.29 -21.66 -0.51
CA TRP A 271 -0.79 -20.63 -1.42
C TRP A 271 0.34 -19.74 -1.91
N ASP A 272 0.18 -19.18 -3.10
CA ASP A 272 1.14 -18.22 -3.66
C ASP A 272 0.93 -16.81 -3.11
N VAL A 273 -0.33 -16.46 -2.78
CA VAL A 273 -0.69 -15.18 -2.18
C VAL A 273 -1.62 -15.41 -0.99
N VAL A 274 -1.27 -14.83 0.14
CA VAL A 274 -2.11 -14.78 1.35
C VAL A 274 -2.45 -13.32 1.63
N ALA A 275 -3.71 -12.96 1.39
CA ALA A 275 -4.20 -11.61 1.57
C ALA A 275 -5.03 -11.50 2.85
N PHE A 276 -4.73 -10.51 3.67
CA PHE A 276 -5.48 -10.15 4.87
C PHE A 276 -6.41 -8.99 4.55
N ASP A 277 -7.72 -9.24 4.57
CA ASP A 277 -8.72 -8.20 4.43
C ASP A 277 -9.08 -7.60 5.78
N GLU A 278 -9.40 -6.31 5.77
CA GLU A 278 -9.72 -5.56 6.98
C GLU A 278 -8.64 -5.68 8.06
N VAL A 279 -7.43 -5.17 7.77
CA VAL A 279 -6.27 -5.24 8.69
C VAL A 279 -6.59 -4.81 10.13
N ALA A 280 -7.55 -3.91 10.32
CA ALA A 280 -8.01 -3.48 11.65
C ALA A 280 -8.58 -4.62 12.50
N GLY A 281 -9.09 -5.65 11.85
CA GLY A 281 -9.65 -6.84 12.49
C GLY A 281 -8.64 -7.95 12.76
N ILE A 282 -7.39 -7.84 12.31
CA ILE A 282 -6.38 -8.87 12.53
C ILE A 282 -6.14 -9.03 14.03
N ASN A 283 -6.49 -10.19 14.56
CA ASN A 283 -6.31 -10.53 15.96
C ASN A 283 -5.57 -11.88 16.06
N MET A 284 -4.29 -11.81 16.33
CA MET A 284 -3.50 -12.99 16.66
C MET A 284 -3.53 -13.18 18.18
N LYS A 285 -4.28 -14.17 18.63
CA LYS A 285 -4.39 -14.53 20.08
C LYS A 285 -3.05 -14.85 20.71
N ASP A 286 -2.06 -15.22 19.89
CA ASP A 286 -0.72 -15.59 20.32
C ASP A 286 0.26 -14.46 19.94
N LYS A 287 0.91 -13.85 20.93
CA LYS A 287 1.93 -12.81 20.71
C LYS A 287 3.11 -13.32 19.89
N ASP A 288 3.41 -14.61 19.95
CA ASP A 288 4.46 -15.23 19.14
C ASP A 288 4.10 -15.25 17.64
N GLY A 289 2.81 -15.18 17.29
CA GLY A 289 2.35 -15.16 15.92
C GLY A 289 2.87 -13.98 15.11
N ILE A 290 2.90 -12.78 15.71
CA ILE A 290 3.44 -11.58 15.05
C ILE A 290 4.96 -11.73 14.86
N GLN A 291 5.68 -12.34 15.81
CA GLN A 291 7.13 -12.57 15.69
C GLN A 291 7.44 -13.58 14.59
N ILE A 292 6.67 -14.67 14.49
CA ILE A 292 6.81 -15.68 13.42
C ILE A 292 6.51 -15.02 12.06
N MET A 293 5.46 -14.20 11.98
CA MET A 293 5.12 -13.46 10.76
C MET A 293 6.26 -12.50 10.37
N LYS A 294 6.84 -11.75 11.30
CA LYS A 294 8.01 -10.91 11.05
C LYS A 294 9.20 -11.73 10.52
N GLY A 295 9.46 -12.88 11.11
CA GLY A 295 10.50 -13.78 10.64
C GLY A 295 10.26 -14.26 9.21
N TYR A 296 9.05 -14.71 8.92
CA TYR A 296 8.66 -15.14 7.59
C TYR A 296 8.75 -14.03 6.54
N MET A 297 8.23 -12.85 6.84
CA MET A 297 8.29 -11.68 5.93
C MET A 297 9.74 -11.28 5.59
N ALA A 298 10.68 -11.52 6.51
CA ALA A 298 12.09 -11.21 6.28
C ALA A 298 12.81 -12.27 5.47
N ASN A 299 12.58 -13.55 5.76
CA ASN A 299 13.44 -14.65 5.31
C ASN A 299 12.73 -15.67 4.39
N GLY A 300 11.40 -15.60 4.25
CA GLY A 300 10.63 -16.60 3.51
C GLY A 300 10.60 -17.98 4.20
N SER A 301 10.90 -18.04 5.49
CA SER A 301 10.92 -19.31 6.23
C SER A 301 10.25 -19.18 7.60
N PHE A 302 9.71 -20.28 8.09
CA PHE A 302 9.11 -20.40 9.42
C PHE A 302 9.46 -21.72 10.09
N SER A 303 9.42 -21.77 11.43
CA SER A 303 9.82 -22.94 12.17
C SER A 303 8.73 -24.01 12.24
N ARG A 304 9.15 -25.27 12.13
CA ARG A 304 8.40 -26.50 12.39
C ARG A 304 9.08 -27.23 13.54
N GLY A 305 8.77 -26.85 14.77
CA GLY A 305 9.51 -27.39 15.91
C GLY A 305 10.99 -27.02 15.83
N LYS A 306 11.85 -28.03 15.57
CA LYS A 306 13.31 -27.82 15.41
C LYS A 306 13.76 -27.57 13.95
N GLU A 307 12.89 -27.77 12.98
CA GLU A 307 13.18 -27.62 11.56
C GLU A 307 12.64 -26.32 11.02
N SER A 308 13.25 -25.80 9.96
CA SER A 308 12.77 -24.63 9.22
C SER A 308 12.16 -25.06 7.89
N ILE A 309 10.98 -24.52 7.58
CA ILE A 309 10.28 -24.72 6.31
C ILE A 309 10.41 -23.44 5.50
N ASN A 310 10.88 -23.55 4.26
CA ASN A 310 10.86 -22.46 3.29
C ASN A 310 9.51 -22.43 2.58
N ALA A 311 8.98 -21.23 2.38
CA ALA A 311 7.76 -21.00 1.63
C ALA A 311 7.86 -19.68 0.82
N ASN A 312 7.05 -19.59 -0.21
CA ASN A 312 7.16 -18.52 -1.21
C ASN A 312 5.97 -17.56 -1.23
N ALA A 313 4.95 -17.78 -0.36
CA ALA A 313 3.75 -16.96 -0.37
C ALA A 313 4.06 -15.48 -0.16
N SER A 314 3.48 -14.65 -0.98
CA SER A 314 3.45 -13.21 -0.80
C SER A 314 2.35 -12.83 0.18
N MET A 315 2.61 -11.85 1.06
CA MET A 315 1.65 -11.37 2.04
C MET A 315 1.09 -10.01 1.62
N VAL A 316 -0.23 -9.93 1.59
CA VAL A 316 -0.95 -8.70 1.22
C VAL A 316 -1.79 -8.24 2.39
N PHE A 317 -1.71 -6.96 2.72
CA PHE A 317 -2.46 -6.36 3.82
C PHE A 317 -3.34 -5.24 3.28
N VAL A 318 -4.65 -5.46 3.24
CA VAL A 318 -5.61 -4.47 2.77
C VAL A 318 -6.49 -3.97 3.91
N GLY A 319 -6.75 -2.67 3.89
CA GLY A 319 -7.54 -2.06 4.96
C GLY A 319 -8.17 -0.73 4.58
N ASN A 320 -9.03 -0.24 5.47
CA ASN A 320 -9.76 0.99 5.26
C ASN A 320 -9.16 2.13 6.09
N ILE A 321 -8.95 3.27 5.43
CA ILE A 321 -8.64 4.54 6.08
C ILE A 321 -9.94 5.32 6.27
N ASN A 322 -10.24 5.69 7.52
CA ASN A 322 -11.38 6.50 7.88
C ASN A 322 -10.87 7.93 8.19
N GLY A 323 -10.92 8.83 7.23
CA GLY A 323 -10.48 10.21 7.38
C GLY A 323 -9.74 10.74 6.15
N SER A 324 -9.43 12.03 6.15
CA SER A 324 -8.62 12.60 5.06
C SER A 324 -7.15 12.23 5.26
N ILE A 325 -6.48 11.93 4.15
CA ILE A 325 -5.06 11.59 4.13
C ILE A 325 -4.22 12.75 4.66
N GLU A 326 -4.56 13.98 4.26
CA GLU A 326 -3.90 15.20 4.71
C GLU A 326 -3.90 15.35 6.24
N ASN A 327 -5.04 15.06 6.88
CA ASN A 327 -5.12 15.09 8.33
C ASN A 327 -4.32 13.96 8.98
N LEU A 328 -4.41 12.74 8.45
CA LEU A 328 -3.65 11.60 8.99
C LEU A 328 -2.13 11.81 8.88
N VAL A 329 -1.68 12.38 7.77
CA VAL A 329 -0.25 12.71 7.60
C VAL A 329 0.20 13.77 8.60
N LYS A 330 -0.68 14.70 9.00
CA LYS A 330 -0.34 15.77 9.97
C LYS A 330 -0.34 15.32 11.42
N VAL A 331 -1.36 14.54 11.83
CA VAL A 331 -1.62 14.24 13.27
C VAL A 331 -1.29 12.81 13.68
N SER A 332 -1.05 11.90 12.73
CA SER A 332 -0.84 10.47 12.97
C SER A 332 0.05 9.88 11.87
N HIS A 333 -0.17 8.62 11.56
CA HIS A 333 0.54 7.91 10.50
C HIS A 333 -0.44 7.09 9.65
N LEU A 334 -0.09 6.86 8.37
CA LEU A 334 -0.94 6.13 7.42
C LEU A 334 -1.10 4.64 7.73
N LEU A 335 -0.34 4.10 8.70
CA LEU A 335 -0.44 2.72 9.17
C LEU A 335 -1.33 2.58 10.42
N SER A 336 -1.98 3.66 10.86
CA SER A 336 -2.88 3.67 12.01
C SER A 336 -4.08 2.70 11.95
N PRO A 337 -4.56 2.23 10.77
CA PRO A 337 -5.60 1.20 10.73
C PRO A 337 -5.19 -0.18 11.26
N PHE A 338 -3.89 -0.47 11.39
CA PHE A 338 -3.43 -1.73 11.98
C PHE A 338 -3.72 -1.82 13.48
N PRO A 339 -3.94 -3.04 14.03
CA PRO A 339 -4.07 -3.24 15.47
C PRO A 339 -2.85 -2.72 16.24
N LYS A 340 -3.07 -2.21 17.45
CA LYS A 340 -1.99 -1.66 18.28
C LYS A 340 -0.82 -2.62 18.50
N ASP A 341 -1.11 -3.92 18.66
CA ASP A 341 -0.09 -4.96 18.85
C ASP A 341 0.78 -5.20 17.61
N MET A 342 0.32 -4.77 16.42
CA MET A 342 1.08 -4.84 15.17
C MET A 342 1.80 -3.53 14.83
N ILE A 343 1.53 -2.43 15.54
CA ILE A 343 2.24 -1.16 15.34
C ILE A 343 3.64 -1.28 15.92
N ASP A 344 4.53 -1.76 15.08
CA ASP A 344 5.92 -2.07 15.39
C ASP A 344 6.78 -1.72 14.17
N THR A 345 7.83 -0.93 14.39
CA THR A 345 8.73 -0.49 13.29
C THR A 345 9.37 -1.66 12.58
N ALA A 346 9.76 -2.69 13.29
CA ALA A 346 10.37 -3.87 12.71
C ALA A 346 9.39 -4.69 11.86
N PHE A 347 8.09 -4.69 12.20
CA PHE A 347 7.05 -5.31 11.38
C PHE A 347 6.83 -4.52 10.08
N PHE A 348 6.62 -3.22 10.18
CA PHE A 348 6.35 -2.38 9.02
C PHE A 348 7.56 -2.20 8.10
N ASP A 349 8.78 -2.23 8.61
CA ASP A 349 10.00 -2.16 7.80
C ASP A 349 10.19 -3.38 6.86
N ARG A 350 9.36 -4.42 7.00
CA ARG A 350 9.31 -5.60 6.12
C ARG A 350 8.33 -5.47 4.96
N PHE A 351 7.53 -4.42 4.92
CA PHE A 351 6.72 -4.12 3.74
C PHE A 351 7.60 -3.62 2.61
N HIS A 352 7.48 -4.23 1.46
CA HIS A 352 8.23 -3.83 0.27
C HIS A 352 7.63 -2.59 -0.38
N HIS A 353 6.30 -2.45 -0.33
CA HIS A 353 5.58 -1.37 -1.00
C HIS A 353 4.33 -0.96 -0.23
N TYR A 354 4.06 0.33 -0.18
CA TYR A 354 2.80 0.88 0.26
C TYR A 354 2.05 1.44 -0.95
N LEU A 355 0.95 0.79 -1.31
CA LEU A 355 0.08 1.22 -2.39
C LEU A 355 -0.98 2.19 -1.85
N PRO A 356 -1.08 3.41 -2.41
CA PRO A 356 -2.00 4.43 -1.93
C PRO A 356 -3.43 4.17 -2.43
N GLY A 357 -4.19 3.37 -1.70
CA GLY A 357 -5.56 3.01 -2.09
C GLY A 357 -6.53 4.20 -2.17
N TRP A 358 -6.13 5.37 -1.67
CA TRP A 358 -6.90 6.62 -1.80
C TRP A 358 -6.76 7.30 -3.16
N GLU A 359 -5.75 6.95 -3.95
CA GLU A 359 -5.57 7.41 -5.33
C GLU A 359 -6.39 6.58 -6.33
N ILE A 360 -6.99 5.49 -5.87
CA ILE A 360 -7.86 4.65 -6.69
C ILE A 360 -9.32 5.06 -6.49
N PRO A 361 -10.06 5.34 -7.55
CA PRO A 361 -11.44 5.79 -7.45
C PRO A 361 -12.35 4.71 -6.84
N LYS A 362 -13.43 5.13 -6.19
CA LYS A 362 -14.48 4.20 -5.77
C LYS A 362 -15.12 3.57 -6.99
N MET A 363 -15.29 2.25 -6.96
CA MET A 363 -15.87 1.50 -8.05
C MET A 363 -17.27 1.99 -8.42
N ARG A 364 -17.47 2.25 -9.69
CA ARG A 364 -18.74 2.63 -10.33
C ARG A 364 -18.88 1.81 -11.62
N PRO A 365 -20.11 1.70 -12.16
CA PRO A 365 -20.35 0.94 -13.39
C PRO A 365 -19.44 1.32 -14.56
N GLU A 366 -19.11 2.62 -14.70
CA GLU A 366 -18.24 3.13 -15.76
C GLU A 366 -16.79 2.67 -15.69
N TYR A 367 -16.34 2.17 -14.54
CA TYR A 367 -14.96 1.65 -14.34
C TYR A 367 -14.83 0.15 -14.63
N PHE A 368 -15.92 -0.53 -14.97
CA PHE A 368 -15.87 -1.94 -15.35
C PHE A 368 -15.88 -2.09 -16.85
N THR A 369 -14.91 -2.82 -17.38
CA THR A 369 -14.81 -3.05 -18.81
C THR A 369 -15.85 -4.06 -19.32
N ASP A 370 -16.31 -3.84 -20.54
CA ASP A 370 -17.12 -4.77 -21.33
C ASP A 370 -16.28 -5.41 -22.45
N ALA A 371 -15.05 -4.96 -22.65
CA ALA A 371 -14.11 -5.37 -23.68
C ALA A 371 -13.46 -6.75 -23.38
N TYR A 372 -12.66 -7.21 -24.31
CA TYR A 372 -11.88 -8.43 -24.13
C TYR A 372 -10.73 -8.23 -23.15
N GLY A 373 -10.49 -9.24 -22.31
CA GLY A 373 -9.32 -9.38 -21.44
C GLY A 373 -8.95 -10.85 -21.35
N PHE A 374 -7.79 -11.16 -20.80
CA PHE A 374 -7.40 -12.55 -20.56
C PHE A 374 -8.42 -13.27 -19.68
N ILE A 375 -8.65 -14.54 -19.98
CA ILE A 375 -9.35 -15.46 -19.07
C ILE A 375 -8.52 -15.49 -17.77
N SER A 376 -9.14 -15.20 -16.64
CA SER A 376 -8.44 -15.04 -15.34
C SER A 376 -7.65 -16.28 -14.95
N ASP A 377 -8.15 -17.48 -15.26
CA ASP A 377 -7.42 -18.72 -15.01
C ASP A 377 -6.12 -18.81 -15.86
N TYR A 378 -6.21 -18.52 -17.15
CA TYR A 378 -5.04 -18.46 -18.03
C TYR A 378 -4.01 -17.45 -17.54
N PHE A 379 -4.49 -16.25 -17.23
CA PHE A 379 -3.64 -15.17 -16.78
C PHE A 379 -2.95 -15.52 -15.46
N SER A 380 -3.68 -16.09 -14.50
CA SER A 380 -3.10 -16.50 -13.21
C SER A 380 -2.03 -17.58 -13.35
N GLU A 381 -2.18 -18.51 -14.30
CA GLU A 381 -1.14 -19.50 -14.60
C GLU A 381 0.13 -18.83 -15.16
N CYS A 382 -0.02 -17.90 -16.09
CA CYS A 382 1.12 -17.14 -16.62
C CYS A 382 1.83 -16.37 -15.50
N LEU A 383 1.08 -15.70 -14.63
CA LEU A 383 1.65 -14.97 -13.49
C LEU A 383 2.38 -15.90 -12.52
N ARG A 384 1.82 -17.09 -12.24
CA ARG A 384 2.44 -18.09 -11.39
C ARG A 384 3.76 -18.59 -11.97
N GLU A 385 3.80 -18.91 -13.25
CA GLU A 385 5.04 -19.33 -13.92
C GLU A 385 6.10 -18.22 -13.92
N MET A 386 5.71 -16.95 -14.03
CA MET A 386 6.61 -15.80 -13.92
C MET A 386 7.27 -15.69 -12.53
N ARG A 387 6.72 -16.29 -11.47
CA ARG A 387 7.37 -16.35 -10.15
C ARG A 387 8.73 -17.05 -10.19
N LYS A 388 8.94 -17.95 -11.14
CA LYS A 388 10.20 -18.70 -11.33
C LYS A 388 11.30 -17.85 -11.95
N ARG A 389 10.97 -16.69 -12.53
CA ARG A 389 11.93 -15.75 -13.15
C ARG A 389 12.29 -14.63 -12.15
N SER A 390 13.38 -13.91 -12.42
CA SER A 390 13.80 -12.73 -11.66
C SER A 390 14.39 -11.67 -12.58
N PHE A 391 13.96 -10.44 -12.43
CA PHE A 391 14.52 -9.26 -13.11
C PHE A 391 15.13 -8.28 -12.11
N SER A 392 15.50 -8.74 -10.91
CA SER A 392 16.03 -7.90 -9.83
C SER A 392 17.33 -7.18 -10.19
N ASP A 393 18.08 -7.69 -11.17
CA ASP A 393 19.35 -7.12 -11.62
C ASP A 393 19.18 -6.07 -12.75
N ALA A 394 17.96 -5.87 -13.24
CA ALA A 394 17.67 -4.90 -14.29
C ALA A 394 18.10 -3.46 -13.93
N ILE A 395 17.93 -3.09 -12.66
CA ILE A 395 18.32 -1.75 -12.17
C ILE A 395 19.80 -1.50 -12.41
N GLN A 396 20.67 -2.48 -12.10
CA GLN A 396 22.12 -2.32 -12.11
C GLN A 396 22.70 -2.08 -13.53
N LYS A 397 21.91 -2.37 -14.57
CA LYS A 397 22.33 -2.10 -15.95
C LYS A 397 22.36 -0.60 -16.27
N TYR A 398 21.51 0.18 -15.65
CA TYR A 398 21.29 1.58 -15.99
C TYR A 398 21.40 2.53 -14.81
N PHE A 399 21.17 2.04 -13.59
CA PHE A 399 21.06 2.86 -12.39
C PHE A 399 21.77 2.23 -11.19
N ARG A 400 22.21 3.08 -10.27
CA ARG A 400 22.70 2.71 -8.96
C ARG A 400 21.77 3.33 -7.90
N LEU A 401 21.35 2.56 -6.94
CA LEU A 401 20.55 3.06 -5.82
C LEU A 401 21.39 3.99 -4.93
N GLY A 402 20.76 5.02 -4.38
CA GLY A 402 21.39 5.97 -3.48
C GLY A 402 21.96 5.31 -2.23
N LYS A 403 22.99 5.92 -1.67
CA LYS A 403 23.74 5.38 -0.51
C LYS A 403 22.93 5.27 0.79
N ASP A 404 21.84 6.06 0.91
CA ASP A 404 21.05 6.16 2.12
C ASP A 404 19.96 5.06 2.22
N LEU A 405 19.80 4.27 1.14
CA LEU A 405 18.92 3.09 1.16
C LEU A 405 19.61 1.96 1.93
N ASN A 406 19.00 1.51 3.03
CA ASN A 406 19.50 0.34 3.75
C ASN A 406 19.21 -0.96 2.99
N GLN A 407 19.75 -2.09 3.46
CA GLN A 407 19.62 -3.38 2.79
C GLN A 407 18.14 -3.81 2.57
N ARG A 408 17.23 -3.49 3.49
CA ARG A 408 15.79 -3.81 3.35
C ARG A 408 15.16 -2.95 2.27
N ASP A 409 15.53 -1.68 2.17
CA ASP A 409 15.05 -0.76 1.14
C ASP A 409 15.50 -1.24 -0.24
N VAL A 410 16.78 -1.63 -0.37
CA VAL A 410 17.34 -2.20 -1.61
C VAL A 410 16.57 -3.46 -2.03
N ILE A 411 16.32 -4.40 -1.11
CA ILE A 411 15.54 -5.62 -1.41
C ILE A 411 14.11 -5.26 -1.83
N ALA A 412 13.47 -4.36 -1.12
CA ALA A 412 12.09 -3.93 -1.40
C ALA A 412 11.97 -3.32 -2.81
N VAL A 413 12.87 -2.38 -3.14
CA VAL A 413 12.90 -1.73 -4.45
C VAL A 413 13.19 -2.74 -5.56
N LYS A 414 14.21 -3.60 -5.40
CA LYS A 414 14.57 -4.63 -6.38
C LYS A 414 13.41 -5.60 -6.66
N LYS A 415 12.72 -6.07 -5.62
CA LYS A 415 11.55 -6.94 -5.78
C LYS A 415 10.39 -6.24 -6.48
N THR A 416 10.12 -4.99 -6.12
CA THR A 416 9.04 -4.21 -6.74
C THR A 416 9.32 -3.98 -8.22
N VAL A 417 10.55 -3.57 -8.57
CA VAL A 417 10.97 -3.40 -9.97
C VAL A 417 10.89 -4.73 -10.74
N SER A 418 11.41 -5.82 -10.16
CA SER A 418 11.33 -7.15 -10.78
C SER A 418 9.87 -7.56 -11.02
N GLY A 419 8.98 -7.34 -10.05
CA GLY A 419 7.55 -7.65 -10.19
C GLY A 419 6.87 -6.83 -11.29
N LEU A 420 7.14 -5.52 -11.35
CA LEU A 420 6.62 -4.65 -12.41
C LEU A 420 7.13 -5.08 -13.78
N LEU A 421 8.44 -5.34 -13.91
CA LEU A 421 9.02 -5.80 -15.18
C LEU A 421 8.46 -7.14 -15.63
N LYS A 422 8.20 -8.09 -14.71
CA LYS A 422 7.54 -9.36 -15.04
C LYS A 422 6.11 -9.18 -15.56
N LEU A 423 5.39 -8.20 -15.03
CA LEU A 423 4.03 -7.89 -15.46
C LEU A 423 4.02 -7.16 -16.80
N LEU A 424 4.89 -6.16 -16.96
CA LEU A 424 4.89 -5.25 -18.11
C LEU A 424 5.72 -5.77 -19.30
N PHE A 425 6.80 -6.50 -19.01
CA PHE A 425 7.77 -6.99 -19.99
C PHE A 425 8.12 -8.46 -19.70
N PRO A 426 7.14 -9.39 -19.79
CA PRO A 426 7.39 -10.80 -19.50
C PRO A 426 8.42 -11.44 -20.43
N ASP A 427 8.62 -10.88 -21.62
CA ASP A 427 9.64 -11.25 -22.60
C ASP A 427 11.06 -10.82 -22.23
N GLY A 428 11.21 -9.95 -21.20
CA GLY A 428 12.49 -9.40 -20.78
C GLY A 428 13.05 -8.32 -21.71
N ASN A 429 12.24 -7.85 -22.66
CA ASN A 429 12.64 -6.82 -23.63
C ASN A 429 12.24 -5.43 -23.13
N PHE A 430 13.05 -4.84 -22.27
CA PHE A 430 12.86 -3.52 -21.69
C PHE A 430 14.11 -2.65 -21.84
N GLY A 431 13.91 -1.36 -22.03
CA GLY A 431 14.95 -0.35 -22.14
C GLY A 431 15.22 0.38 -20.82
N LYS A 432 16.14 1.36 -20.89
CA LYS A 432 16.51 2.23 -19.75
C LYS A 432 15.30 2.97 -19.17
N GLU A 433 14.47 3.54 -20.05
CA GLU A 433 13.29 4.31 -19.66
C GLU A 433 12.25 3.46 -18.93
N ASP A 434 12.00 2.23 -19.42
CA ASP A 434 11.08 1.30 -18.79
C ASP A 434 11.53 0.93 -17.36
N VAL A 435 12.84 0.68 -17.20
CA VAL A 435 13.43 0.41 -15.89
C VAL A 435 13.35 1.65 -14.99
N ARG A 436 13.54 2.87 -15.54
CA ARG A 436 13.42 4.13 -14.79
C ARG A 436 12.02 4.31 -14.22
N LEU A 437 10.98 4.16 -15.05
CA LEU A 437 9.58 4.27 -14.62
C LEU A 437 9.25 3.27 -13.49
N CYS A 438 9.64 2.01 -13.66
CA CYS A 438 9.46 0.99 -12.63
C CYS A 438 10.24 1.31 -11.34
N LEU A 439 11.46 1.85 -11.47
CA LEU A 439 12.33 2.21 -10.35
C LEU A 439 11.75 3.38 -9.55
N GLU A 440 11.33 4.44 -10.20
CA GLU A 440 10.72 5.60 -9.55
C GLU A 440 9.44 5.20 -8.81
N TYR A 441 8.59 4.40 -9.45
CA TYR A 441 7.37 3.87 -8.80
C TYR A 441 7.71 3.02 -7.56
N ALA A 442 8.69 2.15 -7.64
CA ALA A 442 9.15 1.31 -6.53
C ALA A 442 9.72 2.13 -5.37
N LEU A 443 10.54 3.14 -5.69
CA LEU A 443 11.13 4.05 -4.70
C LEU A 443 10.05 4.85 -3.96
N VAL A 444 9.05 5.39 -4.66
CA VAL A 444 7.91 6.12 -4.05
C VAL A 444 7.17 5.24 -3.05
N GLY A 445 6.79 4.02 -3.44
CA GLY A 445 6.03 3.13 -2.57
C GLY A 445 6.82 2.66 -1.35
N ARG A 446 8.14 2.40 -1.50
CA ARG A 446 8.99 2.05 -0.36
C ARG A 446 9.29 3.26 0.53
N ARG A 447 9.54 4.44 -0.04
CA ARG A 447 9.69 5.69 0.71
C ARG A 447 8.45 5.97 1.55
N ARG A 448 7.24 5.72 1.03
CA ARG A 448 5.98 5.89 1.77
C ARG A 448 5.96 5.10 3.06
N ILE A 449 6.48 3.86 3.08
CA ILE A 449 6.68 3.08 4.31
C ILE A 449 7.64 3.80 5.27
N LYS A 450 8.80 4.24 4.78
CA LYS A 450 9.80 4.90 5.63
C LYS A 450 9.29 6.20 6.23
N GLU A 451 8.52 6.99 5.49
CA GLU A 451 7.89 8.21 6.02
C GLU A 451 6.93 7.91 7.19
N GLN A 452 6.28 6.74 7.19
CA GLN A 452 5.47 6.33 8.35
C GLN A 452 6.33 5.84 9.51
N LEU A 453 7.44 5.16 9.24
CA LEU A 453 8.37 4.71 10.28
C LEU A 453 9.01 5.87 11.03
N LYS A 454 9.28 7.00 10.38
CA LYS A 454 9.70 8.25 11.05
C LYS A 454 8.75 8.65 12.17
N LYS A 455 7.44 8.53 11.92
CA LYS A 455 6.40 8.95 12.87
C LYS A 455 6.19 7.97 14.01
N ILE A 456 6.55 6.70 13.81
CA ILE A 456 6.35 5.61 14.78
C ILE A 456 7.61 5.35 15.59
N GLY A 457 8.78 5.42 14.95
CA GLY A 457 10.02 4.86 15.51
C GLY A 457 11.09 5.85 15.94
N GLY A 458 10.88 7.15 15.79
CA GLY A 458 11.83 8.17 16.25
C GLY A 458 13.09 8.32 15.38
N LEU A 459 14.18 8.79 15.99
CA LEU A 459 15.37 9.32 15.32
C LEU A 459 16.07 8.35 14.32
N GLU A 460 16.03 7.04 14.55
CA GLU A 460 16.70 6.07 13.69
C GLU A 460 16.16 6.01 12.24
N PHE A 461 14.96 6.59 12.00
CA PHE A 461 14.29 6.63 10.71
C PHE A 461 14.28 8.01 10.05
N TYR A 462 14.99 9.00 10.59
CA TYR A 462 14.97 10.38 10.07
C TYR A 462 15.68 10.54 8.72
N ASP A 463 16.70 9.73 8.43
CA ASP A 463 17.44 9.75 7.17
C ASP A 463 16.67 9.01 6.08
N VAL A 464 15.59 9.62 5.59
CA VAL A 464 14.78 9.04 4.52
C VAL A 464 15.05 9.76 3.22
N HIS A 465 16.22 9.53 2.65
CA HIS A 465 16.57 10.00 1.31
C HIS A 465 16.50 8.83 0.35
N PHE A 466 15.48 8.83 -0.51
CA PHE A 466 15.35 7.86 -1.57
C PHE A 466 15.81 8.50 -2.86
N SER A 467 16.91 8.01 -3.38
CA SER A 467 17.54 8.49 -4.61
C SER A 467 18.06 7.34 -5.45
N TYR A 468 18.33 7.62 -6.70
CA TYR A 468 19.06 6.77 -7.61
C TYR A 468 19.99 7.61 -8.46
N ILE A 469 21.08 7.03 -8.90
CA ILE A 469 22.09 7.66 -9.75
C ILE A 469 21.98 7.01 -11.12
N ASP A 470 21.79 7.81 -12.14
CA ASP A 470 21.84 7.37 -13.52
C ASP A 470 23.30 7.13 -13.89
N LEU A 471 23.63 5.94 -14.43
CA LEU A 471 25.02 5.56 -14.74
C LEU A 471 25.55 6.24 -16.03
N GLU A 472 24.70 6.89 -16.80
CA GLU A 472 25.08 7.57 -18.05
C GLU A 472 25.51 9.03 -17.81
N ASP A 473 24.77 9.77 -16.99
CA ASP A 473 25.04 11.18 -16.67
C ASP A 473 25.64 11.38 -15.27
N GLU A 474 25.71 10.32 -14.45
CA GLU A 474 26.16 10.34 -13.06
C GLU A 474 25.35 11.29 -12.15
N GLU A 475 24.18 11.74 -12.59
CA GLU A 475 23.29 12.59 -11.79
C GLU A 475 22.49 11.78 -10.77
N GLU A 476 22.49 12.28 -9.53
CA GLU A 476 21.66 11.73 -8.46
C GLU A 476 20.27 12.37 -8.49
N ARG A 477 19.23 11.54 -8.62
CA ARG A 477 17.84 11.94 -8.69
C ARG A 477 17.08 11.48 -7.45
N TYR A 478 16.42 12.43 -6.80
CA TYR A 478 15.67 12.20 -5.57
C TYR A 478 14.19 11.96 -5.85
N VAL A 479 13.61 11.03 -5.12
CA VAL A 479 12.18 10.70 -5.21
C VAL A 479 11.45 11.18 -3.96
N SER A 480 10.30 11.82 -4.11
CA SER A 480 9.43 12.26 -3.01
C SER A 480 8.08 11.53 -3.04
N THR A 481 7.39 11.49 -1.91
CA THR A 481 6.01 10.99 -1.84
C THR A 481 5.04 12.16 -2.00
N PRO A 482 3.99 12.04 -2.85
CA PRO A 482 3.06 13.15 -3.10
C PRO A 482 2.42 13.72 -1.83
N GLU A 483 2.05 12.87 -0.89
CA GLU A 483 1.42 13.26 0.36
C GLU A 483 2.36 13.96 1.36
N ASN A 484 3.69 13.79 1.22
CA ASN A 484 4.70 14.41 2.07
C ASN A 484 5.54 15.46 1.32
N GLY A 485 5.38 15.58 0.02
CA GLY A 485 6.17 16.43 -0.85
C GLY A 485 5.37 17.58 -1.43
N GLY A 486 5.69 18.80 -0.98
CA GLY A 486 5.44 20.00 -1.75
C GLY A 486 4.18 20.80 -1.47
N SER A 487 3.61 20.79 -0.28
CA SER A 487 3.05 22.06 0.18
C SER A 487 4.21 22.86 0.76
N THR A 488 4.70 23.83 0.04
CA THR A 488 5.49 24.92 0.62
C THR A 488 4.56 25.68 1.56
N LEU A 489 4.35 25.10 2.76
CA LEU A 489 3.56 25.74 3.82
C LEU A 489 4.20 27.08 4.17
N ILE A 490 5.52 27.15 4.06
CA ILE A 490 6.30 28.35 4.17
C ILE A 490 6.59 28.86 2.74
N PRO A 491 5.91 29.92 2.27
CA PRO A 491 6.04 30.40 0.90
C PRO A 491 7.43 30.95 0.59
N GLU A 492 7.85 30.90 -0.67
CA GLU A 492 9.14 31.40 -1.13
C GLU A 492 9.27 32.92 -1.10
N GLY A 493 8.14 33.63 -1.14
CA GLY A 493 8.10 35.09 -1.12
C GLY A 493 8.18 35.70 0.28
N ASN A 494 8.28 37.02 0.35
CA ASN A 494 8.24 37.76 1.60
C ASN A 494 6.86 37.65 2.25
N LEU A 495 6.83 37.36 3.53
CA LEU A 495 5.63 37.40 4.35
C LEU A 495 5.24 38.87 4.63
N GLN A 496 4.00 39.11 5.01
CA GLN A 496 3.59 40.39 5.55
C GLN A 496 4.33 40.69 6.86
N ALA A 497 4.59 41.98 7.14
CA ALA A 497 5.16 42.37 8.43
C ALA A 497 4.27 41.87 9.58
N GLY A 498 4.87 41.27 10.59
CA GLY A 498 4.16 40.62 11.68
C GLY A 498 3.81 39.14 11.46
N SER A 499 4.08 38.58 10.28
CA SER A 499 3.86 37.16 10.01
C SER A 499 5.14 36.37 10.07
N LEU A 500 5.15 35.21 10.79
CA LEU A 500 6.29 34.29 10.85
C LEU A 500 5.86 32.85 11.09
N TYR A 501 6.80 31.91 10.90
CA TYR A 501 6.65 30.50 11.26
C TYR A 501 7.57 30.12 12.41
N SER A 502 7.06 29.32 13.35
CA SER A 502 7.78 28.81 14.50
C SER A 502 7.33 27.39 14.81
N ILE A 503 8.10 26.69 15.64
CA ILE A 503 7.75 25.35 16.13
C ILE A 503 7.28 25.46 17.58
N ALA A 504 6.07 24.95 17.84
CA ALA A 504 5.51 24.81 19.18
C ALA A 504 5.60 23.37 19.66
N HIS A 505 5.46 23.15 20.95
CA HIS A 505 5.34 21.82 21.53
C HIS A 505 4.01 21.69 22.31
N GLN A 506 3.52 20.46 22.36
CA GLN A 506 2.33 20.10 23.15
C GLN A 506 2.75 19.79 24.59
N PRO A 507 2.07 20.30 25.62
CA PRO A 507 2.34 19.99 27.00
C PRO A 507 2.21 18.49 27.30
N GLY A 508 3.22 17.88 27.89
CA GLY A 508 3.19 16.50 28.39
C GLY A 508 3.57 15.42 27.38
N ASP A 509 3.18 15.53 26.13
CA ASP A 509 3.41 14.46 25.12
C ASP A 509 4.66 14.70 24.27
N GLY A 510 5.26 15.91 24.35
CA GLY A 510 6.47 16.25 23.58
C GLY A 510 6.26 16.39 22.06
N ASN A 511 5.03 16.29 21.56
CA ASN A 511 4.72 16.45 20.15
C ASN A 511 5.05 17.86 19.68
N LEU A 512 5.79 17.97 18.59
CA LEU A 512 6.14 19.22 17.95
C LEU A 512 5.20 19.53 16.80
N GLY A 513 4.94 20.82 16.56
CA GLY A 513 4.12 21.25 15.44
C GLY A 513 4.51 22.61 14.88
N LEU A 514 4.34 22.78 13.58
CA LEU A 514 4.53 24.06 12.90
C LEU A 514 3.35 24.99 13.19
N VAL A 515 3.67 26.19 13.62
CA VAL A 515 2.70 27.24 13.89
C VAL A 515 3.02 28.47 13.06
N ARG A 516 2.00 29.03 12.42
CA ARG A 516 2.06 30.33 11.79
C ARG A 516 1.50 31.36 12.74
N LEU A 517 2.29 32.42 13.00
CA LEU A 517 1.89 33.61 13.75
C LEU A 517 1.60 34.73 12.75
N ASP A 518 0.47 35.41 12.89
CA ASP A 518 0.08 36.57 12.10
C ASP A 518 -0.33 37.69 13.06
N LEU A 519 0.28 38.88 12.92
CA LEU A 519 -0.01 40.06 13.72
C LEU A 519 -0.68 41.13 12.89
N GLN A 520 -1.84 41.56 13.34
CA GLN A 520 -2.49 42.77 12.84
C GLN A 520 -2.15 43.98 13.75
N VAL A 521 -1.65 45.02 13.15
CA VAL A 521 -1.29 46.29 13.83
C VAL A 521 -2.25 47.36 13.39
N MET A 522 -2.88 48.00 14.36
CA MET A 522 -3.79 49.15 14.16
C MET A 522 -3.36 50.31 15.04
N PRO A 523 -3.66 51.57 14.68
CA PRO A 523 -3.49 52.72 15.57
C PRO A 523 -4.27 52.52 16.89
N GLY A 524 -3.66 52.73 18.04
CA GLY A 524 -4.33 52.46 19.30
C GLY A 524 -3.55 52.88 20.55
N ASN A 525 -3.76 52.20 21.65
CA ASN A 525 -3.30 52.59 22.98
C ASN A 525 -2.45 51.51 23.70
N GLY A 526 -1.81 50.63 22.97
CA GLY A 526 -0.95 49.59 23.53
C GLY A 526 -1.72 48.34 23.98
N LYS A 527 -2.99 48.16 23.54
CA LYS A 527 -3.75 46.96 23.87
C LYS A 527 -3.29 45.79 23.02
N PHE A 528 -3.16 44.62 23.65
CA PHE A 528 -2.82 43.34 22.98
C PHE A 528 -3.93 42.32 23.17
N THR A 529 -4.33 41.69 22.09
CA THR A 529 -5.31 40.58 22.07
C THR A 529 -4.79 39.42 21.24
N HIS A 530 -5.24 38.23 21.50
CA HIS A 530 -4.77 37.02 20.82
C HIS A 530 -5.87 36.00 20.59
N THR A 531 -5.68 35.13 19.58
CA THR A 531 -6.56 34.01 19.24
C THR A 531 -5.75 32.83 18.71
N GLY A 532 -6.26 31.59 18.87
CA GLY A 532 -5.70 30.40 18.23
C GLY A 532 -4.54 29.71 18.97
N PHE A 533 -4.14 30.16 20.15
CA PHE A 533 -3.07 29.55 20.92
C PHE A 533 -3.48 28.31 21.76
N GLY A 534 -4.77 28.00 21.81
CA GLY A 534 -5.33 27.01 22.73
C GLY A 534 -5.76 27.62 24.07
N GLY A 535 -6.23 26.81 25.00
CA GLY A 535 -6.73 27.25 26.31
C GLY A 535 -5.79 26.89 27.44
N GLY A 536 -5.53 27.81 28.35
CA GLY A 536 -4.76 27.58 29.57
C GLY A 536 -4.18 28.84 30.19
N SER A 537 -4.02 28.88 31.51
CA SER A 537 -3.42 30.02 32.22
C SER A 537 -1.94 30.18 31.84
N LYS A 538 -1.20 29.09 31.65
CA LYS A 538 0.22 29.08 31.29
C LYS A 538 0.48 29.81 29.97
N ILE A 539 -0.28 29.49 28.92
CA ILE A 539 -0.17 30.15 27.60
C ILE A 539 -0.43 31.67 27.71
N SER A 540 -1.44 32.06 28.47
CA SER A 540 -1.75 33.47 28.68
C SER A 540 -0.59 34.20 29.40
N ASP A 541 0.14 33.51 30.27
CA ASP A 541 1.27 34.08 30.98
C ASP A 541 2.51 34.17 30.07
N GLU A 542 2.80 33.14 29.27
CA GLU A 542 3.85 33.14 28.24
C GLU A 542 3.68 34.28 27.23
N LEU A 543 2.46 34.50 26.75
CA LEU A 543 2.14 35.63 25.84
C LEU A 543 2.34 37.00 26.50
N LYS A 544 1.95 37.12 27.78
CA LYS A 544 2.20 38.37 28.56
C LYS A 544 3.69 38.65 28.73
N GLU A 545 4.49 37.59 28.95
CA GLU A 545 5.94 37.70 29.08
C GLU A 545 6.57 38.25 27.79
N ALA A 546 6.20 37.67 26.62
CA ALA A 546 6.66 38.15 25.33
C ALA A 546 6.28 39.63 25.04
N VAL A 547 5.03 40.00 25.36
CA VAL A 547 4.53 41.38 25.19
C VAL A 547 5.27 42.35 26.11
N ASN A 548 5.49 42.01 27.39
CA ASN A 548 6.19 42.86 28.37
C ASN A 548 7.65 43.02 27.98
N TYR A 549 8.29 41.95 27.51
CA TYR A 549 9.66 42.00 27.01
C TYR A 549 9.76 42.94 25.80
N CYS A 550 8.79 42.83 24.85
CA CYS A 550 8.73 43.74 23.71
C CYS A 550 8.57 45.21 24.13
N ARG A 551 7.65 45.51 25.06
CA ARG A 551 7.46 46.87 25.57
C ARG A 551 8.76 47.49 26.17
N SER A 552 9.52 46.68 26.87
CA SER A 552 10.75 47.12 27.56
C SER A 552 11.93 47.27 26.59
N ASN A 553 12.01 46.52 25.54
CA ASN A 553 13.18 46.43 24.66
C ASN A 553 12.99 46.94 23.24
N LEU A 554 11.78 47.35 22.84
CA LEU A 554 11.50 47.83 21.48
C LEU A 554 12.37 49.07 21.12
N GLY A 555 12.66 49.95 22.09
CA GLY A 555 13.52 51.11 21.89
C GLY A 555 14.98 50.78 21.56
N ARG A 556 15.44 49.56 21.85
CA ARG A 556 16.77 49.05 21.46
C ARG A 556 16.83 48.68 19.99
N ILE A 557 15.65 48.35 19.37
CA ILE A 557 15.53 47.89 18.00
C ILE A 557 15.12 49.03 17.08
N SER A 558 14.19 49.89 17.52
CA SER A 558 13.73 51.05 16.76
C SER A 558 13.43 52.24 17.66
N GLN A 559 14.08 53.38 17.40
CA GLN A 559 13.84 54.64 18.16
C GLN A 559 12.51 55.33 17.79
N SER A 560 11.99 55.06 16.60
CA SER A 560 10.75 55.66 16.10
C SER A 560 9.48 54.87 16.44
N ALA A 561 9.58 53.60 16.73
CA ALA A 561 8.45 52.74 16.99
C ALA A 561 8.10 52.75 18.48
N LYS A 562 6.82 52.94 18.82
CA LYS A 562 6.31 52.91 20.18
C LYS A 562 5.18 51.91 20.31
N PHE A 563 5.27 51.01 21.26
CA PHE A 563 4.25 50.00 21.54
C PHE A 563 2.91 50.68 21.96
N SER A 564 3.00 51.83 22.66
CA SER A 564 1.82 52.58 23.12
C SER A 564 0.93 53.15 22.01
N ASP A 565 1.45 53.29 20.79
CA ASP A 565 0.75 53.91 19.68
C ASP A 565 -0.01 52.91 18.80
N CYS A 566 0.04 51.61 19.19
CA CYS A 566 -0.55 50.51 18.42
C CYS A 566 -1.57 49.71 19.26
N GLU A 567 -2.63 49.27 18.61
CA GLU A 567 -3.45 48.14 19.08
C GLU A 567 -3.08 46.91 18.27
N LEU A 568 -2.85 45.79 18.96
CA LEU A 568 -2.22 44.61 18.41
C LEU A 568 -3.15 43.41 18.57
N HIS A 569 -3.42 42.70 17.48
CA HIS A 569 -4.15 41.45 17.50
C HIS A 569 -3.30 40.33 16.85
N MET A 570 -2.98 39.29 17.62
CA MET A 570 -2.19 38.17 17.16
C MET A 570 -3.02 36.92 17.01
N LYS A 571 -2.88 36.26 15.87
CA LYS A 571 -3.48 34.95 15.60
C LYS A 571 -2.39 33.90 15.46
N ALA A 572 -2.50 32.82 16.20
CA ALA A 572 -1.74 31.59 15.94
C ALA A 572 -2.59 30.65 15.11
N THR A 573 -1.99 30.08 14.08
CA THR A 573 -2.59 29.01 13.26
C THR A 573 -1.75 27.77 13.44
N ASP A 574 -2.31 26.82 14.17
CA ASP A 574 -1.73 25.48 14.35
C ASP A 574 -1.88 24.69 13.05
N ILE A 575 -0.75 24.49 12.36
CA ILE A 575 -0.74 23.84 11.03
C ILE A 575 -0.79 22.31 11.18
N ASN A 576 -0.15 21.78 12.22
CA ASN A 576 -0.08 20.35 12.45
C ASN A 576 -1.20 19.79 13.36
N GLY A 577 -2.01 20.68 13.96
CA GLY A 577 -3.15 20.27 14.79
C GLY A 577 -2.75 19.68 16.15
N ILE A 578 -1.65 20.18 16.76
CA ILE A 578 -1.17 19.70 18.07
C ILE A 578 -2.01 20.20 19.25
N GLY A 579 -2.89 21.19 19.01
CA GLY A 579 -3.87 21.69 19.98
C GLY A 579 -3.35 22.80 20.87
N THR A 580 -2.75 22.50 22.00
CA THR A 580 -2.18 23.50 22.92
C THR A 580 -0.76 23.85 22.50
N LEU A 581 -0.45 25.15 22.37
CA LEU A 581 0.79 25.65 21.77
C LEU A 581 1.67 26.28 22.86
N GLU A 582 2.73 25.63 23.29
CA GLU A 582 3.74 26.16 24.22
C GLU A 582 5.07 26.42 23.50
N GLY A 583 5.90 27.32 24.06
CA GLY A 583 7.25 27.59 23.57
C GLY A 583 7.32 28.60 22.41
N LEU A 584 6.33 29.45 22.25
CA LEU A 584 6.24 30.44 21.16
C LEU A 584 6.66 31.86 21.56
N GLU A 585 7.14 32.11 22.78
CA GLU A 585 7.38 33.44 23.33
C GLU A 585 8.35 34.24 22.46
N LEU A 586 9.42 33.62 21.98
CA LEU A 586 10.37 34.26 21.07
C LEU A 586 9.74 34.58 19.73
N GLY A 587 9.00 33.64 19.13
CA GLY A 587 8.28 33.85 17.90
C GLY A 587 7.26 34.99 17.99
N VAL A 588 6.52 35.05 19.11
CA VAL A 588 5.60 36.14 19.43
C VAL A 588 6.33 37.51 19.53
N PHE A 589 7.46 37.52 20.25
CA PHE A 589 8.27 38.76 20.36
C PHE A 589 8.77 39.26 19.00
N ILE A 590 9.34 38.35 18.17
CA ILE A 590 9.83 38.72 16.83
C ILE A 590 8.67 39.19 15.92
N SER A 591 7.50 38.51 15.99
CA SER A 591 6.30 38.94 15.26
C SER A 591 5.82 40.33 15.68
N LEU A 592 5.82 40.64 16.96
CA LEU A 592 5.50 41.97 17.50
C LEU A 592 6.47 43.02 16.95
N VAL A 593 7.77 42.77 17.02
CA VAL A 593 8.79 43.70 16.48
C VAL A 593 8.62 43.89 14.99
N SER A 594 8.43 42.81 14.23
CA SER A 594 8.21 42.87 12.77
C SER A 594 7.00 43.72 12.41
N GLY A 595 5.85 43.49 13.05
CA GLY A 595 4.62 44.19 12.77
C GLY A 595 4.68 45.68 13.17
N ILE A 596 5.17 46.01 14.37
CA ILE A 596 5.27 47.39 14.87
C ILE A 596 6.27 48.19 14.03
N THR A 597 7.37 47.59 13.58
CA THR A 597 8.35 48.29 12.73
C THR A 597 7.98 48.30 11.24
N GLY A 598 6.94 47.54 10.85
CA GLY A 598 6.52 47.40 9.44
C GLY A 598 7.50 46.67 8.54
N ARG A 599 8.41 45.87 9.12
CA ARG A 599 9.45 45.13 8.40
C ARG A 599 9.13 43.65 8.34
N SER A 600 9.14 43.09 7.13
CA SER A 600 8.96 41.66 6.91
C SER A 600 10.15 40.86 7.42
N ILE A 601 9.87 39.64 7.86
CA ILE A 601 10.88 38.65 8.21
C ILE A 601 11.50 38.06 6.93
N GLN A 602 12.75 37.61 7.00
CA GLN A 602 13.45 37.01 5.88
C GLN A 602 12.63 35.83 5.29
N PRO A 603 12.57 35.69 3.94
CA PRO A 603 11.76 34.66 3.29
C PRO A 603 12.24 33.25 3.64
N GLN A 604 11.29 32.34 3.70
CA GLN A 604 11.50 30.91 4.01
C GLN A 604 12.19 30.67 5.35
N MET A 605 12.02 31.58 6.35
CA MET A 605 12.59 31.44 7.69
C MET A 605 11.59 30.80 8.65
N CYS A 606 12.11 29.87 9.46
CA CYS A 606 11.46 29.34 10.65
C CYS A 606 12.29 29.67 11.90
N VAL A 607 11.63 30.11 12.96
CA VAL A 607 12.28 30.51 14.23
C VAL A 607 12.10 29.41 15.25
N LEU A 608 13.21 28.97 15.86
CA LEU A 608 13.22 27.95 16.91
C LEU A 608 13.69 28.54 18.24
N GLY A 609 13.25 27.90 19.32
CA GLY A 609 13.55 28.29 20.69
C GLY A 609 12.51 29.22 21.31
N SER A 610 12.55 29.33 22.62
CA SER A 610 11.67 30.20 23.40
C SER A 610 12.47 31.08 24.36
N MET A 611 11.80 31.93 25.13
CA MET A 611 12.45 32.81 26.09
C MET A 611 11.63 32.97 27.35
N SER A 612 12.31 33.22 28.46
CA SER A 612 11.70 33.62 29.73
C SER A 612 11.38 35.13 29.78
N ILE A 613 10.62 35.55 30.80
CA ILE A 613 10.26 36.96 31.05
C ILE A 613 11.47 37.89 31.07
N GLY A 614 12.63 37.44 31.51
CA GLY A 614 13.86 38.24 31.54
C GLY A 614 14.64 38.23 30.24
N GLY A 615 14.17 37.54 29.20
CA GLY A 615 14.87 37.40 27.93
C GLY A 615 15.96 36.33 27.92
N THR A 616 15.99 35.44 28.92
CA THR A 616 16.87 34.28 28.91
C THR A 616 16.37 33.29 27.87
N ILE A 617 17.22 32.91 26.93
CA ILE A 617 16.88 31.98 25.88
C ILE A 617 16.73 30.54 26.44
N ILE A 618 15.67 29.89 26.07
CA ILE A 618 15.38 28.49 26.38
C ILE A 618 15.62 27.69 25.10
N PRO A 619 16.50 26.65 25.11
CA PRO A 619 16.79 25.83 23.94
C PRO A 619 15.59 25.01 23.52
N THR A 620 15.63 24.53 22.27
CA THR A 620 14.62 23.65 21.71
C THR A 620 14.77 22.25 22.35
N ASN A 621 13.67 21.64 22.81
CA ASN A 621 13.71 20.34 23.47
C ASN A 621 14.18 19.22 22.55
N ASP A 622 13.71 19.21 21.30
CA ASP A 622 14.11 18.28 20.24
C ASP A 622 14.46 19.07 18.97
N LEU A 623 15.74 19.38 18.83
CA LEU A 623 16.23 20.15 17.68
C LEU A 623 16.08 19.37 16.36
N ALA A 624 16.32 18.05 16.37
CA ALA A 624 16.23 17.25 15.16
C ALA A 624 14.79 17.16 14.63
N GLY A 625 13.82 16.91 15.52
CA GLY A 625 12.40 16.93 15.18
C GLY A 625 11.92 18.28 14.68
N ALA A 626 12.33 19.37 15.33
CA ALA A 626 11.98 20.72 14.93
C ALA A 626 12.53 21.08 13.53
N LEU A 627 13.80 20.76 13.26
CA LEU A 627 14.42 20.95 11.94
C LEU A 627 13.73 20.12 10.85
N GLN A 628 13.35 18.87 11.16
CA GLN A 628 12.64 18.04 10.20
C GLN A 628 11.28 18.64 9.83
N ILE A 629 10.49 19.10 10.80
CA ILE A 629 9.18 19.74 10.56
C ILE A 629 9.37 21.01 9.74
N ALA A 630 10.36 21.82 10.05
CA ALA A 630 10.66 23.03 9.30
C ALA A 630 11.06 22.73 7.85
N HIS A 631 11.88 21.70 7.62
CA HIS A 631 12.25 21.24 6.29
C HIS A 631 11.03 20.77 5.47
N ASP A 632 10.21 19.91 6.07
CA ASP A 632 9.02 19.35 5.41
C ASP A 632 8.00 20.44 5.07
N ALA A 633 8.03 21.56 5.81
CA ALA A 633 7.23 22.76 5.55
C ALA A 633 7.82 23.72 4.50
N GLY A 634 9.03 23.47 4.02
CA GLY A 634 9.70 24.29 3.00
C GLY A 634 10.57 25.43 3.52
N ALA A 635 10.96 25.40 4.82
CA ALA A 635 11.95 26.33 5.35
C ALA A 635 13.32 26.10 4.69
N LYS A 636 14.01 27.18 4.34
CA LYS A 636 15.43 27.15 3.91
C LYS A 636 16.34 27.92 4.86
N ARG A 637 15.76 28.73 5.71
CA ARG A 637 16.48 29.50 6.75
C ARG A 637 15.95 29.12 8.11
N ILE A 638 16.83 28.84 9.03
CA ILE A 638 16.46 28.51 10.41
C ILE A 638 17.23 29.42 11.36
N LEU A 639 16.49 30.02 12.27
CA LEU A 639 17.03 30.82 13.36
C LEU A 639 17.01 29.99 14.65
N ILE A 640 18.20 29.64 15.19
CA ILE A 640 18.36 28.73 16.35
C ILE A 640 19.09 29.38 17.51
N PRO A 641 18.80 29.00 18.77
CA PRO A 641 19.57 29.41 19.93
C PRO A 641 21.03 28.91 19.90
N VAL A 642 21.97 29.71 20.41
CA VAL A 642 23.36 29.27 20.65
C VAL A 642 23.38 28.00 21.53
N ALA A 643 22.47 27.91 22.48
CA ALA A 643 22.36 26.75 23.39
C ALA A 643 22.06 25.44 22.66
N ASP A 644 21.40 25.49 21.53
CA ASP A 644 21.04 24.30 20.68
C ASP A 644 22.28 23.72 19.99
N MET A 645 23.38 24.46 19.89
CA MET A 645 24.64 23.96 19.31
C MET A 645 25.17 22.72 20.03
N MET A 646 24.81 22.52 21.31
CA MET A 646 25.14 21.29 22.03
C MET A 646 24.38 20.06 21.49
N GLN A 647 23.21 20.25 20.88
CA GLN A 647 22.41 19.19 20.29
C GLN A 647 22.77 18.94 18.82
N TYR A 648 23.59 19.81 18.22
CA TYR A 648 23.95 19.79 16.81
C TYR A 648 24.57 18.45 16.36
N SER A 649 25.34 17.81 17.23
CA SER A 649 25.95 16.50 16.98
C SER A 649 24.91 15.35 16.89
N LYS A 650 23.69 15.58 17.36
CA LYS A 650 22.60 14.60 17.30
C LYS A 650 21.72 14.77 16.06
N VAL A 651 21.90 15.87 15.31
CA VAL A 651 21.14 16.16 14.11
C VAL A 651 21.87 15.56 12.91
N PRO A 652 21.15 14.84 12.00
CA PRO A 652 21.73 14.32 10.78
C PRO A 652 22.40 15.41 9.94
N ALA A 653 23.62 15.16 9.47
CA ALA A 653 24.39 16.12 8.68
C ALA A 653 23.67 16.56 7.40
N ASP A 654 22.95 15.63 6.79
CA ASP A 654 22.17 15.88 5.57
C ASP A 654 21.00 16.84 5.81
N LEU A 655 20.36 16.77 6.98
CA LEU A 655 19.29 17.70 7.34
C LEU A 655 19.83 19.10 7.57
N ILE A 656 20.98 19.21 8.22
CA ILE A 656 21.67 20.48 8.48
C ILE A 656 22.07 21.15 7.17
N SER A 657 22.60 20.40 6.20
CA SER A 657 23.10 20.90 4.92
C SER A 657 22.01 21.58 4.06
N LYS A 658 20.74 21.31 4.36
CA LYS A 658 19.59 21.87 3.62
C LYS A 658 19.20 23.27 4.05
N PHE A 659 19.79 23.78 5.14
CA PHE A 659 19.43 25.06 5.72
C PHE A 659 20.59 26.05 5.72
N SER A 660 20.24 27.31 5.56
CA SER A 660 21.05 28.43 6.02
C SER A 660 20.74 28.66 7.51
N LEU A 661 21.61 28.17 8.40
CA LEU A 661 21.43 28.30 9.84
C LEU A 661 21.98 29.63 10.33
N GLU A 662 21.17 30.38 11.07
CA GLU A 662 21.55 31.58 11.79
C GLU A 662 21.40 31.35 13.28
N VAL A 663 22.46 31.66 14.05
CA VAL A 663 22.50 31.37 15.49
C VAL A 663 22.34 32.69 16.25
N TYR A 664 21.50 32.73 17.29
CA TYR A 664 21.30 33.95 18.11
C TYR A 664 21.61 33.68 19.60
N SER A 665 22.00 34.76 20.28
CA SER A 665 22.40 34.72 21.70
C SER A 665 21.38 35.32 22.67
N ASP A 666 20.55 36.26 22.19
CA ASP A 666 19.52 36.94 22.96
C ASP A 666 18.31 37.29 22.04
N PRO A 667 17.14 37.63 22.62
CA PRO A 667 15.95 37.87 21.83
C PRO A 667 16.07 39.11 20.86
N VAL A 668 16.84 40.12 21.21
CA VAL A 668 17.05 41.32 20.38
C VAL A 668 17.93 40.94 19.19
N ASP A 669 19.01 40.18 19.40
CA ASP A 669 19.83 39.60 18.33
C ASP A 669 19.00 38.71 17.37
N ALA A 670 18.12 37.89 17.96
CA ALA A 670 17.18 37.09 17.17
C ALA A 670 16.28 37.95 16.29
N ALA A 671 15.73 39.03 16.81
CA ALA A 671 14.88 39.94 16.03
C ALA A 671 15.67 40.65 14.90
N PHE A 672 16.89 41.11 15.13
CA PHE A 672 17.73 41.70 14.09
C PHE A 672 18.02 40.70 12.96
N LYS A 673 18.40 39.48 13.30
CA LYS A 673 18.68 38.41 12.33
C LYS A 673 17.41 38.03 11.55
N ALA A 674 16.28 37.84 12.24
CA ALA A 674 15.02 37.53 11.60
C ALA A 674 14.57 38.59 10.59
N LEU A 675 14.79 39.86 10.91
CA LEU A 675 14.45 41.01 10.05
C LEU A 675 15.53 41.33 8.99
N GLY A 676 16.67 40.61 8.99
CA GLY A 676 17.78 40.90 8.09
C GLY A 676 18.44 42.27 8.33
N ILE A 677 18.37 42.79 9.54
CA ILE A 677 18.99 44.06 9.93
C ILE A 677 20.41 43.77 10.38
N LYS A 678 21.38 44.41 9.75
CA LYS A 678 22.80 44.33 10.10
C LYS A 678 23.17 45.33 11.19
#